data_be90ef3435e2aa618d9d5f0da8a47996
#
_entry.id   be90ef3435e2aa618d9d5f0da8a47996
#
_cell.length_a   1.000
_cell.length_b   1.000
_cell.length_c   1.000
_cell.angle_alpha   90.00
_cell.angle_beta   90.00
_cell.angle_gamma   90.00
#
_symmetry.space_group_name_H-M   'P 1'
#
loop_
_entity.id
_entity.type
_entity.pdbx_description
1 polymer ?
#
loop_
_entity_poly.entity_id
_entity_poly.type
_entity_poly.pdbx_seq_one_letter_code
_entity_poly.pdbx_strand_id
1 'polypeptide(L)'
;MKLSIKESILQLMREEAYSPLSKTELCQIFCASKADKDILNSILYEMEEEGLIYKTKKEKYGLPQKMNLFVGKLSVHPKGFAFLDTGVEGERDIFIPASALNGAMHQDRVIARVVKSETTQSRTEGEIIKIIERGYTEIVGKFEASKNFGFVISDNKRLTADVFIAKKDSMGAKTGDIVVCKITKYPQKGRNPEGKIKEILGKQGEKGVDLFSIIKQNGLPEEFPKKVLKQAHEIPEDIDPREIHSRLDLRNELIYTIDGSDAKDLDDAISIEKLNNGNYKLGVHIADVTHYVTEGAPLDDEALKRGTSVYLVDTVIPMLPPKLSNGVCSLHPDVDRLTLSCIMEIDEKGKVVGHEIKKTVINSKARLVYEDVSDILENDNEELKQKYSYILDKLKLSEELAKILTARRNQRGAMDFDFPESKILMDEAGNVTDIIKYDRRIANRIIEEFMLIANETVAEQFFWAQIPFVYRVHENPDPEKIRDFVKFIGAFGYTLKGDIEEIHPKELQKLLGDIENTKEELVISTLMLRSLKQARYSPICTGHFGLAAKYYTHFTSPIRRYPDLQIHRIIKETIDESLNEKRLNRLKAIVEKASEQSSIREREADEAQRQVEDLRKAEYMKNHIGEEYEGVISSITSFGMFVELYNTVEGLIRLNNLSDDYYIFDQENYLLFGEHTKKTFKIGDKINIKVDSVNIPLREVNFVLA
;
A
#
# COMPACT_ATOMS: atom_id res chain seq x y z
N MET A 1 14.55 29.31 9.70
CA MET A 1 14.02 30.16 10.79
C MET A 1 12.64 29.70 11.29
N LYS A 2 11.59 29.56 10.47
CA LYS A 2 10.27 29.05 10.94
C LYS A 2 10.33 27.66 11.55
N LEU A 3 11.00 26.67 10.92
CA LEU A 3 11.17 25.32 11.46
C LEU A 3 11.88 25.30 12.83
N SER A 4 12.94 26.05 12.98
CA SER A 4 13.69 26.17 14.24
C SER A 4 12.85 26.74 15.39
N ILE A 5 11.96 27.71 15.12
CA ILE A 5 11.07 28.28 16.15
C ILE A 5 9.98 27.26 16.53
N LYS A 6 9.41 26.54 15.56
CA LYS A 6 8.41 25.50 15.77
C LYS A 6 8.95 24.38 16.68
N GLU A 7 10.18 23.89 16.38
CA GLU A 7 10.87 22.90 17.20
C GLU A 7 11.15 23.42 18.62
N SER A 8 11.62 24.66 18.76
CA SER A 8 11.88 25.27 20.07
C SER A 8 10.61 25.42 20.92
N ILE A 9 9.46 25.76 20.29
CA ILE A 9 8.17 25.80 20.97
C ILE A 9 7.76 24.41 21.45
N LEU A 10 7.88 23.39 20.61
CA LEU A 10 7.54 22.02 20.98
C LEU A 10 8.46 21.50 22.08
N GLN A 11 9.77 21.82 22.03
CA GLN A 11 10.72 21.45 23.05
C GLN A 11 10.36 22.06 24.41
N LEU A 12 10.09 23.38 24.43
CA LEU A 12 9.61 24.07 25.65
C LEU A 12 8.33 23.40 26.19
N MET A 13 7.37 23.09 25.33
CA MET A 13 6.12 22.45 25.75
C MET A 13 6.29 21.02 26.24
N ARG A 14 7.37 20.34 25.87
CA ARG A 14 7.71 18.98 26.35
C ARG A 14 8.30 18.97 27.76
N GLU A 15 8.89 20.06 28.23
CA GLU A 15 9.46 20.13 29.57
C GLU A 15 8.43 19.77 30.65
N GLU A 16 8.80 19.02 31.67
CA GLU A 16 7.89 18.58 32.75
C GLU A 16 7.28 19.77 33.50
N ALA A 17 8.05 20.83 33.70
CA ALA A 17 7.62 22.05 34.38
C ALA A 17 6.71 22.95 33.54
N TYR A 18 6.49 22.63 32.26
CA TYR A 18 5.67 23.47 31.41
C TYR A 18 4.20 23.45 31.81
N SER A 19 3.64 24.61 32.04
CA SER A 19 2.19 24.85 32.17
C SER A 19 1.68 25.65 30.96
N PRO A 20 0.46 25.40 30.47
CA PRO A 20 -0.05 26.08 29.30
C PRO A 20 0.06 27.61 29.38
N LEU A 21 0.76 28.20 28.41
CA LEU A 21 1.02 29.65 28.31
C LEU A 21 0.08 30.31 27.30
N SER A 22 -0.25 31.57 27.56
CA SER A 22 -0.96 32.42 26.61
C SER A 22 -0.03 32.85 25.46
N LYS A 23 -0.62 33.33 24.38
CA LYS A 23 0.11 33.90 23.25
C LYS A 23 1.06 35.03 23.66
N THR A 24 0.65 35.84 24.62
CA THR A 24 1.44 36.96 25.12
C THR A 24 2.67 36.46 25.88
N GLU A 25 2.51 35.44 26.71
CA GLU A 25 3.62 34.80 27.44
C GLU A 25 4.61 34.11 26.49
N LEU A 26 4.12 33.40 25.50
CA LEU A 26 4.96 32.79 24.44
C LEU A 26 5.70 33.88 23.64
N CYS A 27 5.06 35.00 23.37
CA CYS A 27 5.72 36.10 22.68
C CYS A 27 6.84 36.73 23.51
N GLN A 28 6.73 36.75 24.83
CA GLN A 28 7.84 37.23 25.71
C GLN A 28 9.07 36.34 25.65
N ILE A 29 8.88 35.04 25.36
CA ILE A 29 9.96 34.07 25.26
C ILE A 29 10.60 34.07 23.87
N PHE A 30 9.80 34.14 22.80
CA PHE A 30 10.25 33.92 21.43
C PHE A 30 10.34 35.16 20.54
N CYS A 31 9.80 36.31 20.93
CA CYS A 31 9.79 37.53 20.10
C CYS A 31 10.76 38.57 20.61
N ALA A 32 11.72 38.96 19.79
CA ALA A 32 12.62 40.11 20.05
C ALA A 32 12.12 41.40 19.37
N SER A 33 11.27 41.29 18.34
CA SER A 33 10.77 42.41 17.55
C SER A 33 9.27 42.28 17.25
N LYS A 34 8.67 43.37 16.72
CA LYS A 34 7.26 43.34 16.27
C LYS A 34 7.04 42.38 15.09
N ALA A 35 8.03 42.26 14.21
CA ALA A 35 7.97 41.30 13.09
C ALA A 35 7.96 39.83 13.58
N ASP A 36 8.69 39.51 14.65
CA ASP A 36 8.71 38.14 15.23
C ASP A 36 7.33 37.78 15.79
N LYS A 37 6.55 38.77 16.25
CA LYS A 37 5.20 38.54 16.75
C LYS A 37 4.24 38.02 15.67
N ASP A 38 4.34 38.55 14.45
CA ASP A 38 3.51 38.11 13.33
C ASP A 38 3.95 36.74 12.85
N ILE A 39 5.25 36.46 12.86
CA ILE A 39 5.81 35.14 12.56
C ILE A 39 5.34 34.12 13.60
N LEU A 40 5.44 34.40 14.89
CA LEU A 40 4.99 33.50 15.96
C LEU A 40 3.48 33.22 15.84
N ASN A 41 2.67 34.25 15.50
CA ASN A 41 1.25 34.07 15.27
C ASN A 41 0.94 33.10 14.16
N SER A 42 1.65 33.19 13.02
CA SER A 42 1.52 32.29 11.90
C SER A 42 1.92 30.85 12.30
N ILE A 43 3.03 30.73 13.05
CA ILE A 43 3.52 29.43 13.51
C ILE A 43 2.54 28.77 14.49
N LEU A 44 2.04 29.51 15.49
CA LEU A 44 1.07 28.95 16.44
C LEU A 44 -0.23 28.55 15.76
N TYR A 45 -0.68 29.32 14.77
CA TYR A 45 -1.85 28.97 13.98
C TYR A 45 -1.60 27.69 13.15
N GLU A 46 -0.47 27.62 12.44
CA GLU A 46 -0.06 26.42 11.69
C GLU A 46 0.02 25.18 12.58
N MET A 47 0.67 25.30 13.76
CA MET A 47 0.80 24.20 14.73
C MET A 47 -0.54 23.75 15.32
N GLU A 48 -1.49 24.67 15.52
CA GLU A 48 -2.85 24.36 15.99
C GLU A 48 -3.66 23.66 14.90
N GLU A 49 -3.55 24.10 13.64
CA GLU A 49 -4.20 23.44 12.50
C GLU A 49 -3.58 22.07 12.20
N GLU A 50 -2.30 21.89 12.45
CA GLU A 50 -1.64 20.59 12.36
C GLU A 50 -1.93 19.65 13.55
N GLY A 51 -2.60 20.16 14.61
CA GLY A 51 -2.90 19.41 15.82
C GLY A 51 -1.69 19.14 16.72
N LEU A 52 -0.55 19.78 16.47
CA LEU A 52 0.66 19.65 17.28
C LEU A 52 0.53 20.31 18.65
N ILE A 53 -0.27 21.37 18.71
CA ILE A 53 -0.62 22.07 19.94
C ILE A 53 -2.13 22.25 20.01
N TYR A 54 -2.64 22.39 21.23
CA TYR A 54 -4.04 22.68 21.49
C TYR A 54 -4.20 24.00 22.23
N LYS A 55 -5.14 24.85 21.73
CA LYS A 55 -5.53 26.10 22.37
C LYS A 55 -6.75 25.88 23.26
N THR A 56 -6.58 26.07 24.56
CA THR A 56 -7.67 25.91 25.54
C THR A 56 -8.71 27.02 25.44
N LYS A 57 -9.88 26.83 26.05
CA LYS A 57 -10.92 27.89 26.19
C LYS A 57 -10.41 29.17 26.86
N LYS A 58 -9.32 29.07 27.64
CA LYS A 58 -8.65 30.22 28.30
C LYS A 58 -7.53 30.82 27.42
N GLU A 59 -7.51 30.50 26.12
CA GLU A 59 -6.53 30.98 25.16
C GLU A 59 -5.06 30.62 25.49
N LYS A 60 -4.83 29.52 26.19
CA LYS A 60 -3.50 28.99 26.53
C LYS A 60 -3.16 27.82 25.65
N TYR A 61 -1.89 27.72 25.23
CA TYR A 61 -1.35 26.70 24.34
C TYR A 61 -0.57 25.62 25.11
N GLY A 62 -0.69 24.38 24.69
CA GLY A 62 0.09 23.27 25.24
C GLY A 62 -0.03 22.02 24.35
N LEU A 63 0.73 21.00 24.69
CA LEU A 63 0.67 19.71 23.97
C LEU A 63 -0.64 19.01 24.29
N PRO A 64 -1.36 18.48 23.27
CA PRO A 64 -2.59 17.71 23.50
C PRO A 64 -2.44 16.61 24.54
N GLN A 65 -1.37 15.78 24.43
CA GLN A 65 -1.11 14.66 25.31
C GLN A 65 -1.03 15.06 26.81
N LYS A 66 -0.41 16.20 27.10
CA LYS A 66 -0.35 16.73 28.49
C LYS A 66 -1.69 17.23 29.01
N MET A 67 -2.68 17.34 28.14
CA MET A 67 -4.05 17.78 28.48
C MET A 67 -5.06 16.64 28.43
N ASN A 68 -4.61 15.38 28.40
CA ASN A 68 -5.46 14.20 28.21
C ASN A 68 -6.28 14.27 26.90
N LEU A 69 -5.66 14.82 25.84
CA LEU A 69 -6.20 14.94 24.51
C LEU A 69 -5.36 14.11 23.55
N PHE A 70 -6.03 13.41 22.66
CA PHE A 70 -5.41 12.50 21.69
C PHE A 70 -5.74 13.01 20.29
N VAL A 71 -4.72 13.10 19.46
CA VAL A 71 -4.84 13.44 18.05
C VAL A 71 -4.71 12.17 17.23
N GLY A 72 -5.63 11.95 16.29
CA GLY A 72 -5.57 10.76 15.48
C GLY A 72 -6.56 10.78 14.32
N LYS A 73 -6.60 9.69 13.58
CA LYS A 73 -7.47 9.47 12.44
C LYS A 73 -8.68 8.63 12.85
N LEU A 74 -9.87 9.05 12.43
CA LEU A 74 -11.12 8.44 12.85
C LEU A 74 -11.55 7.31 11.89
N SER A 75 -11.69 6.10 12.41
CA SER A 75 -12.27 4.97 11.69
C SER A 75 -13.69 4.72 12.15
N VAL A 76 -14.68 5.14 11.34
CA VAL A 76 -16.11 4.93 11.65
C VAL A 76 -16.54 3.53 11.23
N HIS A 77 -17.27 2.86 12.13
CA HIS A 77 -17.87 1.56 11.88
C HIS A 77 -19.27 1.73 11.25
N PRO A 78 -19.75 0.84 10.37
CA PRO A 78 -21.08 0.93 9.75
C PRO A 78 -22.25 1.04 10.74
N LYS A 79 -22.07 0.58 11.99
CA LYS A 79 -23.05 0.74 13.09
C LYS A 79 -23.05 2.14 13.72
N GLY A 80 -22.22 3.08 13.26
CA GLY A 80 -22.20 4.47 13.66
C GLY A 80 -21.25 4.85 14.79
N PHE A 81 -20.60 3.91 15.48
CA PHE A 81 -19.50 4.21 16.41
C PHE A 81 -18.16 4.30 15.66
N ALA A 82 -17.12 4.76 16.33
CA ALA A 82 -15.79 4.88 15.70
C ALA A 82 -14.67 4.46 16.63
N PHE A 83 -13.49 4.29 16.04
CA PHE A 83 -12.21 4.14 16.72
C PHE A 83 -11.29 5.27 16.29
N LEU A 84 -10.58 5.85 17.25
CA LEU A 84 -9.54 6.84 16.99
C LEU A 84 -8.18 6.14 17.04
N ASP A 85 -7.54 6.04 15.89
CA ASP A 85 -6.15 5.60 15.75
C ASP A 85 -5.23 6.80 16.03
N THR A 86 -4.49 6.74 17.12
CA THR A 86 -3.52 7.79 17.50
C THR A 86 -2.22 7.71 16.74
N GLY A 87 -1.96 6.59 16.05
CA GLY A 87 -0.68 6.32 15.38
C GLY A 87 0.49 6.12 16.35
N VAL A 88 0.24 6.02 17.65
CA VAL A 88 1.28 5.77 18.67
C VAL A 88 1.42 4.28 18.89
N GLU A 89 2.60 3.77 18.67
CA GLU A 89 2.90 2.35 18.81
C GLU A 89 2.68 1.87 20.26
N GLY A 90 1.93 0.76 20.40
CA GLY A 90 1.59 0.18 21.70
C GLY A 90 0.37 0.80 22.41
N GLU A 91 -0.21 1.88 21.87
CA GLU A 91 -1.48 2.40 22.34
C GLU A 91 -2.66 1.72 21.61
N ARG A 92 -3.70 1.39 22.36
CA ARG A 92 -4.94 0.87 21.76
C ARG A 92 -5.80 2.01 21.22
N ASP A 93 -6.54 1.75 20.16
CA ASP A 93 -7.52 2.66 19.59
C ASP A 93 -8.54 3.10 20.65
N ILE A 94 -8.86 4.38 20.66
CA ILE A 94 -9.86 4.94 21.57
C ILE A 94 -11.24 4.76 20.96
N PHE A 95 -12.15 4.08 21.68
CA PHE A 95 -13.53 3.92 21.26
C PHE A 95 -14.31 5.23 21.35
N ILE A 96 -15.00 5.63 20.29
CA ILE A 96 -15.83 6.83 20.21
C ILE A 96 -17.28 6.41 19.92
N PRO A 97 -18.20 6.53 20.90
CA PRO A 97 -19.60 6.20 20.65
C PRO A 97 -20.24 7.16 19.65
N ALA A 98 -21.28 6.71 18.94
CA ALA A 98 -21.97 7.49 17.91
C ALA A 98 -22.42 8.89 18.39
N SER A 99 -22.87 8.98 19.65
CA SER A 99 -23.29 10.25 20.29
C SER A 99 -22.16 11.24 20.56
N ALA A 100 -20.88 10.76 20.55
CA ALA A 100 -19.69 11.54 20.86
C ALA A 100 -18.86 11.92 19.62
N LEU A 101 -19.34 11.59 18.42
CA LEU A 101 -18.66 11.94 17.15
C LEU A 101 -18.68 13.44 16.87
N ASN A 102 -19.65 14.19 17.38
CA ASN A 102 -19.76 15.65 17.26
C ASN A 102 -19.60 16.18 15.81
N GLY A 103 -20.15 15.45 14.82
CA GLY A 103 -20.11 15.81 13.41
C GLY A 103 -18.82 15.41 12.69
N ALA A 104 -17.96 14.63 13.32
CA ALA A 104 -16.82 13.97 12.66
C ALA A 104 -17.31 12.81 11.79
N MET A 105 -16.61 12.59 10.68
CA MET A 105 -16.87 11.58 9.69
C MET A 105 -15.70 10.58 9.61
N HIS A 106 -15.90 9.49 8.90
CA HIS A 106 -14.82 8.54 8.62
C HIS A 106 -13.61 9.25 7.98
N GLN A 107 -12.39 8.84 8.39
CA GLN A 107 -11.11 9.40 7.94
C GLN A 107 -10.83 10.86 8.37
N ASP A 108 -11.73 11.54 9.11
CA ASP A 108 -11.40 12.85 9.68
C ASP A 108 -10.21 12.72 10.64
N ARG A 109 -9.30 13.70 10.59
CA ARG A 109 -8.25 13.86 11.61
C ARG A 109 -8.80 14.74 12.73
N VAL A 110 -8.79 14.23 13.95
CA VAL A 110 -9.53 14.84 15.05
C VAL A 110 -8.71 14.92 16.32
N ILE A 111 -9.17 15.75 17.25
CA ILE A 111 -8.74 15.75 18.65
C ILE A 111 -9.88 15.15 19.46
N ALA A 112 -9.59 14.09 20.21
CA ALA A 112 -10.50 13.48 21.16
C ALA A 112 -10.02 13.66 22.59
N ARG A 113 -10.97 13.70 23.53
CA ARG A 113 -10.72 13.65 24.96
C ARG A 113 -11.16 12.31 25.49
N VAL A 114 -10.32 11.66 26.30
CA VAL A 114 -10.70 10.46 27.02
C VAL A 114 -11.69 10.82 28.13
N VAL A 115 -12.84 10.15 28.12
CA VAL A 115 -13.92 10.30 29.13
C VAL A 115 -13.87 9.18 30.16
N LYS A 116 -13.51 7.96 29.70
CA LYS A 116 -13.30 6.79 30.56
C LYS A 116 -12.00 6.13 30.19
N SER A 117 -11.14 5.92 31.18
CA SER A 117 -9.91 5.14 30.99
C SER A 117 -10.19 3.64 31.01
N GLU A 118 -9.32 2.87 30.40
CA GLU A 118 -9.40 1.42 30.36
C GLU A 118 -9.40 0.81 31.75
N THR A 119 -10.26 -0.19 31.94
CA THR A 119 -10.28 -1.06 33.11
C THR A 119 -10.26 -2.51 32.61
N THR A 120 -10.05 -3.48 33.50
CA THR A 120 -10.09 -4.92 33.16
C THR A 120 -11.41 -5.35 32.47
N GLN A 121 -12.46 -4.52 32.52
CA GLN A 121 -13.77 -4.80 31.95
C GLN A 121 -14.28 -3.79 30.90
N SER A 122 -13.55 -2.67 30.64
CA SER A 122 -13.99 -1.63 29.70
C SER A 122 -12.84 -1.04 28.90
N ARG A 123 -13.09 -0.81 27.59
CA ARG A 123 -12.16 -0.11 26.67
C ARG A 123 -12.11 1.38 27.00
N THR A 124 -10.98 2.03 26.63
CA THR A 124 -10.85 3.49 26.67
C THR A 124 -11.93 4.11 25.81
N GLU A 125 -12.77 5.00 26.40
CA GLU A 125 -13.84 5.70 25.71
C GLU A 125 -13.53 7.20 25.63
N GLY A 126 -13.73 7.81 24.46
CA GLY A 126 -13.47 9.22 24.19
C GLY A 126 -14.62 9.95 23.53
N GLU A 127 -14.50 11.29 23.48
CA GLU A 127 -15.39 12.19 22.73
C GLU A 127 -14.56 13.09 21.81
N ILE A 128 -15.07 13.39 20.62
CA ILE A 128 -14.43 14.31 19.68
C ILE A 128 -14.65 15.75 20.16
N ILE A 129 -13.54 16.49 20.29
CA ILE A 129 -13.58 17.91 20.71
C ILE A 129 -13.39 18.87 19.53
N LYS A 130 -12.46 18.52 18.63
CA LYS A 130 -12.13 19.34 17.45
C LYS A 130 -11.85 18.44 16.25
N ILE A 131 -12.30 18.86 15.09
CA ILE A 131 -11.95 18.27 13.82
C ILE A 131 -10.84 19.15 13.24
N ILE A 132 -9.67 18.55 13.00
CA ILE A 132 -8.48 19.23 12.47
C ILE A 132 -8.57 19.28 10.96
N GLU A 133 -8.82 18.12 10.35
CA GLU A 133 -8.85 17.95 8.90
C GLU A 133 -9.99 17.03 8.50
N ARG A 134 -10.65 17.33 7.41
CA ARG A 134 -11.72 16.52 6.86
C ARG A 134 -11.14 15.42 5.98
N GLY A 135 -11.53 14.18 6.25
CA GLY A 135 -11.15 13.03 5.44
C GLY A 135 -11.80 13.06 4.05
N TYR A 136 -13.02 13.54 3.97
CA TYR A 136 -13.75 13.66 2.71
C TYR A 136 -14.25 15.08 2.48
N THR A 137 -13.87 15.66 1.35
CA THR A 137 -14.42 16.91 0.81
C THR A 137 -15.40 16.65 -0.33
N GLU A 138 -15.29 15.49 -0.96
CA GLU A 138 -16.15 14.99 -2.03
C GLU A 138 -16.56 13.55 -1.70
N ILE A 139 -17.77 13.18 -2.09
CA ILE A 139 -18.34 11.83 -1.91
C ILE A 139 -18.90 11.37 -3.23
N VAL A 140 -18.65 10.12 -3.59
CA VAL A 140 -19.29 9.44 -4.70
C VAL A 140 -20.43 8.60 -4.18
N GLY A 141 -21.54 8.58 -4.89
CA GLY A 141 -22.70 7.78 -4.53
C GLY A 141 -23.84 7.88 -5.52
N LYS A 142 -24.87 7.10 -5.25
CA LYS A 142 -26.10 7.08 -6.02
C LYS A 142 -26.99 8.24 -5.63
N PHE A 143 -27.48 8.99 -6.63
CA PHE A 143 -28.44 10.07 -6.40
C PHE A 143 -29.86 9.54 -6.38
N GLU A 144 -30.62 9.90 -5.34
CA GLU A 144 -32.06 9.66 -5.22
C GLU A 144 -32.79 11.00 -5.18
N ALA A 145 -33.54 11.28 -6.25
CA ALA A 145 -34.28 12.53 -6.40
C ALA A 145 -35.62 12.47 -5.67
N SER A 146 -35.97 13.56 -5.00
CA SER A 146 -37.33 13.86 -4.50
C SER A 146 -37.86 15.10 -5.22
N LYS A 147 -39.10 15.52 -4.94
CA LYS A 147 -39.78 16.63 -5.63
C LYS A 147 -38.98 17.96 -5.62
N ASN A 148 -38.37 18.31 -4.48
CA ASN A 148 -37.69 19.60 -4.28
C ASN A 148 -36.24 19.46 -3.77
N PHE A 149 -35.74 18.26 -3.55
CA PHE A 149 -34.40 17.94 -3.07
C PHE A 149 -34.02 16.52 -3.51
N GLY A 150 -32.86 16.07 -3.15
CA GLY A 150 -32.43 14.69 -3.29
C GLY A 150 -31.38 14.34 -2.24
N PHE A 151 -30.95 13.09 -2.27
CA PHE A 151 -29.87 12.59 -1.45
C PHE A 151 -28.84 11.88 -2.31
N VAL A 152 -27.55 12.01 -1.93
CA VAL A 152 -26.47 11.17 -2.43
C VAL A 152 -26.17 10.13 -1.37
N ILE A 153 -26.39 8.86 -1.72
CA ILE A 153 -26.17 7.69 -0.89
C ILE A 153 -24.86 7.06 -1.32
N SER A 154 -23.86 7.05 -0.44
CA SER A 154 -22.56 6.47 -0.73
C SER A 154 -22.58 4.95 -0.57
N ASP A 155 -21.86 4.22 -1.44
CA ASP A 155 -21.63 2.77 -1.29
C ASP A 155 -20.67 2.46 -0.13
N ASN A 156 -19.89 3.45 0.32
CA ASN A 156 -19.04 3.31 1.49
C ASN A 156 -19.87 3.28 2.77
N LYS A 157 -20.10 2.07 3.30
CA LYS A 157 -20.89 1.83 4.54
C LYS A 157 -20.35 2.55 5.79
N ARG A 158 -19.11 3.07 5.75
CA ARG A 158 -18.51 3.87 6.84
C ARG A 158 -18.95 5.33 6.82
N LEU A 159 -19.54 5.79 5.69
CA LEU A 159 -20.21 7.08 5.59
C LEU A 159 -21.69 6.89 5.97
N THR A 160 -21.98 7.01 7.24
CA THR A 160 -23.28 6.62 7.84
C THR A 160 -24.42 7.61 7.59
N ALA A 161 -24.16 8.73 6.92
CA ALA A 161 -25.15 9.78 6.68
C ALA A 161 -25.20 10.14 5.20
N ASP A 162 -26.39 10.12 4.60
CA ASP A 162 -26.62 10.56 3.22
C ASP A 162 -26.45 12.07 3.07
N VAL A 163 -25.91 12.52 1.93
CA VAL A 163 -25.70 13.94 1.68
C VAL A 163 -26.96 14.55 1.08
N PHE A 164 -27.52 15.53 1.77
CA PHE A 164 -28.67 16.30 1.28
C PHE A 164 -28.27 17.23 0.12
N ILE A 165 -29.02 17.21 -0.98
CA ILE A 165 -28.80 18.03 -2.17
C ILE A 165 -30.06 18.86 -2.45
N ALA A 166 -29.93 20.17 -2.39
CA ALA A 166 -31.01 21.06 -2.80
C ALA A 166 -31.23 20.99 -4.33
N LYS A 167 -32.45 21.18 -4.79
CA LYS A 167 -32.79 21.08 -6.22
C LYS A 167 -31.91 21.94 -7.13
N LYS A 168 -31.56 23.15 -6.71
CA LYS A 168 -30.66 24.07 -7.44
C LYS A 168 -29.22 23.54 -7.56
N ASP A 169 -28.81 22.67 -6.66
CA ASP A 169 -27.45 22.12 -6.56
C ASP A 169 -27.35 20.69 -7.13
N SER A 170 -28.45 20.18 -7.73
CA SER A 170 -28.54 18.80 -8.26
C SER A 170 -27.94 18.63 -9.66
N MET A 171 -27.55 19.71 -10.36
CA MET A 171 -26.97 19.68 -11.71
C MET A 171 -27.84 18.90 -12.75
N GLY A 172 -29.14 18.72 -12.44
CA GLY A 172 -30.07 17.98 -13.30
C GLY A 172 -29.97 16.44 -13.15
N ALA A 173 -29.26 15.94 -12.18
CA ALA A 173 -29.16 14.49 -11.90
C ALA A 173 -30.54 13.87 -11.63
N LYS A 174 -30.70 12.63 -12.05
CA LYS A 174 -31.92 11.82 -11.90
C LYS A 174 -31.68 10.68 -10.93
N THR A 175 -32.76 10.15 -10.37
CA THR A 175 -32.68 8.95 -9.53
C THR A 175 -32.00 7.79 -10.27
N GLY A 176 -30.99 7.22 -9.65
CA GLY A 176 -30.16 6.15 -10.20
C GLY A 176 -28.86 6.61 -10.85
N ASP A 177 -28.65 7.92 -11.01
CA ASP A 177 -27.36 8.42 -11.48
C ASP A 177 -26.30 8.27 -10.38
N ILE A 178 -25.10 7.86 -10.77
CA ILE A 178 -23.90 7.87 -9.92
C ILE A 178 -23.25 9.25 -10.08
N VAL A 179 -23.01 9.93 -8.97
CA VAL A 179 -22.57 11.31 -8.96
C VAL A 179 -21.40 11.56 -8.03
N VAL A 180 -20.56 12.53 -8.35
CA VAL A 180 -19.59 13.12 -7.43
C VAL A 180 -20.23 14.33 -6.76
N CYS A 181 -20.33 14.29 -5.44
CA CYS A 181 -20.92 15.35 -4.64
C CYS A 181 -19.85 16.05 -3.79
N LYS A 182 -19.71 17.34 -3.92
CA LYS A 182 -18.89 18.17 -3.03
C LYS A 182 -19.67 18.50 -1.76
N ILE A 183 -19.11 18.19 -0.59
CA ILE A 183 -19.71 18.56 0.70
C ILE A 183 -19.56 20.08 0.90
N THR A 184 -20.67 20.75 1.18
CA THR A 184 -20.70 22.18 1.46
C THR A 184 -20.94 22.50 2.93
N LYS A 185 -21.65 21.60 3.64
CA LYS A 185 -21.80 21.63 5.10
C LYS A 185 -21.69 20.22 5.65
N TYR A 186 -20.89 20.08 6.69
CA TYR A 186 -20.68 18.81 7.38
C TYR A 186 -21.77 18.55 8.43
N PRO A 187 -21.93 17.28 8.89
CA PRO A 187 -22.95 16.94 9.87
C PRO A 187 -22.85 17.80 11.13
N GLN A 188 -23.95 18.33 11.61
CA GLN A 188 -24.03 19.10 12.85
C GLN A 188 -25.33 18.84 13.58
N LYS A 189 -25.27 18.56 14.90
CA LYS A 189 -26.44 18.44 15.78
C LYS A 189 -27.52 17.51 15.22
N GLY A 190 -27.13 16.34 14.68
CA GLY A 190 -28.05 15.34 14.13
C GLY A 190 -28.63 15.67 12.75
N ARG A 191 -28.13 16.69 12.06
CA ARG A 191 -28.50 16.99 10.67
C ARG A 191 -27.53 16.32 9.71
N ASN A 192 -28.07 15.83 8.61
CA ASN A 192 -27.27 15.27 7.52
C ASN A 192 -26.33 16.31 6.91
N PRO A 193 -25.20 15.90 6.33
CA PRO A 193 -24.36 16.80 5.55
C PRO A 193 -25.12 17.36 4.35
N GLU A 194 -24.79 18.59 3.94
CA GLU A 194 -25.33 19.20 2.70
C GLU A 194 -24.23 19.25 1.65
N GLY A 195 -24.60 19.05 0.39
CA GLY A 195 -23.66 19.06 -0.72
C GLY A 195 -24.24 19.65 -2.01
N LYS A 196 -23.38 19.71 -3.01
CA LYS A 196 -23.76 20.03 -4.39
C LYS A 196 -23.14 19.00 -5.34
N ILE A 197 -23.88 18.59 -6.35
CA ILE A 197 -23.35 17.70 -7.38
C ILE A 197 -22.34 18.49 -8.21
N LYS A 198 -21.15 17.89 -8.38
CA LYS A 198 -20.03 18.42 -9.16
C LYS A 198 -19.93 17.77 -10.52
N GLU A 199 -20.28 16.48 -10.59
CA GLU A 199 -20.13 15.66 -11.79
C GLU A 199 -21.16 14.53 -11.75
N ILE A 200 -21.70 14.17 -12.91
CA ILE A 200 -22.55 12.98 -13.12
C ILE A 200 -21.72 11.99 -13.90
N LEU A 201 -21.40 10.83 -13.30
CA LEU A 201 -20.54 9.81 -13.90
C LEU A 201 -21.30 8.95 -14.91
N GLY A 202 -22.60 8.74 -14.71
CA GLY A 202 -23.49 7.93 -15.54
C GLY A 202 -24.54 7.24 -14.70
N LYS A 203 -25.27 6.28 -15.27
CA LYS A 203 -26.25 5.49 -14.53
C LYS A 203 -25.61 4.28 -13.88
N GLN A 204 -26.13 3.88 -12.74
CA GLN A 204 -25.74 2.65 -12.08
C GLN A 204 -25.85 1.44 -13.02
N GLY A 205 -24.78 0.67 -13.18
CA GLY A 205 -24.70 -0.48 -14.08
C GLY A 205 -24.36 -0.15 -15.52
N GLU A 206 -24.18 1.11 -15.89
CA GLU A 206 -23.57 1.47 -17.18
C GLU A 206 -22.07 1.11 -17.15
N LYS A 207 -21.58 0.59 -18.26
CA LYS A 207 -20.20 0.14 -18.39
C LYS A 207 -19.19 1.24 -18.08
N GLY A 208 -18.24 0.94 -17.22
CA GLY A 208 -17.16 1.86 -16.79
C GLY A 208 -17.57 2.78 -15.63
N VAL A 209 -18.87 3.02 -15.37
CA VAL A 209 -19.31 3.90 -14.29
C VAL A 209 -18.86 3.38 -12.92
N ASP A 210 -18.95 2.08 -12.70
CA ASP A 210 -18.54 1.46 -11.43
C ASP A 210 -17.03 1.57 -11.22
N LEU A 211 -16.20 1.40 -12.27
CA LEU A 211 -14.76 1.63 -12.23
C LEU A 211 -14.43 3.11 -11.93
N PHE A 212 -15.05 4.05 -12.65
CA PHE A 212 -14.86 5.48 -12.38
C PHE A 212 -15.31 5.87 -10.97
N SER A 213 -16.37 5.25 -10.46
CA SER A 213 -16.82 5.43 -9.09
C SER A 213 -15.71 5.06 -8.09
N ILE A 214 -15.05 3.89 -8.27
CA ILE A 214 -13.94 3.45 -7.42
C ILE A 214 -12.76 4.42 -7.50
N ILE A 215 -12.36 4.84 -8.70
CA ILE A 215 -11.27 5.80 -8.91
C ILE A 215 -11.54 7.10 -8.14
N LYS A 216 -12.74 7.66 -8.30
CA LYS A 216 -13.16 8.91 -7.62
C LYS A 216 -13.28 8.74 -6.10
N GLN A 217 -13.84 7.62 -5.62
CA GLN A 217 -13.99 7.33 -4.18
C GLN A 217 -12.65 7.27 -3.46
N ASN A 218 -11.64 6.69 -4.11
CA ASN A 218 -10.28 6.58 -3.56
C ASN A 218 -9.44 7.84 -3.83
N GLY A 219 -10.02 8.90 -4.42
CA GLY A 219 -9.32 10.15 -4.69
C GLY A 219 -8.13 10.03 -5.65
N LEU A 220 -8.13 8.98 -6.50
CA LEU A 220 -7.06 8.74 -7.46
C LEU A 220 -7.08 9.82 -8.55
N PRO A 221 -5.94 10.41 -8.90
CA PRO A 221 -5.86 11.46 -9.90
C PRO A 221 -5.90 10.87 -11.32
N GLU A 222 -6.91 11.24 -12.10
CA GLU A 222 -7.12 10.74 -13.47
C GLU A 222 -6.21 11.45 -14.48
N GLU A 223 -6.04 12.75 -14.33
CA GLU A 223 -5.29 13.57 -15.27
C GLU A 223 -4.06 14.21 -14.63
N PHE A 224 -3.08 14.51 -15.46
CA PHE A 224 -1.92 15.30 -15.03
C PHE A 224 -2.21 16.80 -15.21
N PRO A 225 -1.79 17.64 -14.24
CA PRO A 225 -1.88 19.10 -14.38
C PRO A 225 -1.14 19.60 -15.63
N LYS A 226 -1.66 20.65 -16.28
CA LYS A 226 -1.05 21.22 -17.50
C LYS A 226 0.43 21.59 -17.35
N LYS A 227 0.85 22.08 -16.18
CA LYS A 227 2.26 22.41 -15.89
C LYS A 227 3.16 21.18 -15.92
N VAL A 228 2.65 20.04 -15.47
CA VAL A 228 3.34 18.75 -15.46
C VAL A 228 3.48 18.20 -16.87
N LEU A 229 2.39 18.22 -17.64
CA LEU A 229 2.41 17.80 -19.05
C LEU A 229 3.32 18.68 -19.90
N LYS A 230 3.35 19.98 -19.65
CA LYS A 230 4.25 20.89 -20.33
C LYS A 230 5.71 20.53 -20.06
N GLN A 231 6.10 20.37 -18.78
CA GLN A 231 7.47 19.96 -18.42
C GLN A 231 7.84 18.61 -19.04
N ALA A 232 6.93 17.63 -18.97
CA ALA A 232 7.16 16.31 -19.59
C ALA A 232 7.39 16.45 -21.11
N HIS A 233 6.63 17.31 -21.79
CA HIS A 233 6.77 17.51 -23.24
C HIS A 233 8.09 18.18 -23.63
N GLU A 234 8.67 19.01 -22.78
CA GLU A 234 9.94 19.69 -22.99
C GLU A 234 11.15 18.77 -22.81
N ILE A 235 10.99 17.57 -22.22
CA ILE A 235 12.08 16.58 -22.06
C ILE A 235 12.46 16.02 -23.44
N PRO A 236 13.75 16.10 -23.84
CA PRO A 236 14.22 15.52 -25.11
C PRO A 236 14.16 13.99 -25.07
N GLU A 237 13.99 13.38 -26.22
CA GLU A 237 14.02 11.92 -26.38
C GLU A 237 15.46 11.39 -26.45
N ASP A 238 16.36 12.19 -27.04
CA ASP A 238 17.76 11.84 -27.16
C ASP A 238 18.53 12.20 -25.89
N ILE A 239 19.49 11.37 -25.53
CA ILE A 239 20.41 11.61 -24.42
C ILE A 239 21.51 12.57 -24.84
N ASP A 240 21.80 13.60 -24.05
CA ASP A 240 22.92 14.49 -24.27
C ASP A 240 24.23 13.67 -24.26
N PRO A 241 25.08 13.78 -25.33
CA PRO A 241 26.37 13.09 -25.38
C PRO A 241 27.27 13.34 -24.16
N ARG A 242 27.15 14.50 -23.53
CA ARG A 242 27.90 14.83 -22.30
C ARG A 242 27.50 13.93 -21.12
N GLU A 243 26.22 13.60 -21.02
CA GLU A 243 25.74 12.66 -20.00
C GLU A 243 26.31 11.26 -20.22
N ILE A 244 26.32 10.79 -21.46
CA ILE A 244 26.92 9.50 -21.82
C ILE A 244 28.39 9.43 -21.38
N HIS A 245 29.18 10.48 -21.68
CA HIS A 245 30.61 10.52 -21.34
C HIS A 245 30.88 10.62 -19.83
N SER A 246 29.92 11.11 -19.03
CA SER A 246 30.09 11.24 -17.59
C SER A 246 29.76 9.95 -16.83
N ARG A 247 29.27 8.93 -17.52
CA ARG A 247 28.75 7.68 -16.92
C ARG A 247 29.60 6.47 -17.29
N LEU A 248 29.51 5.41 -16.54
CA LEU A 248 30.08 4.11 -16.93
C LEU A 248 29.29 3.55 -18.11
N ASP A 249 29.98 3.35 -19.21
CA ASP A 249 29.37 2.85 -20.45
C ASP A 249 29.29 1.32 -20.46
N LEU A 250 28.08 0.80 -20.36
CA LEU A 250 27.76 -0.62 -20.36
C LEU A 250 26.95 -1.06 -21.60
N ARG A 251 26.89 -0.22 -22.66
CA ARG A 251 26.10 -0.49 -23.86
C ARG A 251 26.54 -1.71 -24.64
N ASN A 252 27.77 -2.17 -24.45
CA ASN A 252 28.29 -3.39 -25.07
C ASN A 252 28.09 -4.66 -24.25
N GLU A 253 27.64 -4.54 -23.01
CA GLU A 253 27.32 -5.71 -22.17
C GLU A 253 25.99 -6.34 -22.60
N LEU A 254 25.84 -7.64 -22.37
CA LEU A 254 24.59 -8.35 -22.60
C LEU A 254 23.64 -8.11 -21.44
N ILE A 255 22.86 -7.04 -21.57
CA ILE A 255 21.85 -6.58 -20.61
C ILE A 255 20.47 -6.86 -21.19
N TYR A 256 19.52 -7.29 -20.38
CA TYR A 256 18.17 -7.63 -20.81
C TYR A 256 17.15 -7.39 -19.72
N THR A 257 15.88 -7.23 -20.11
CA THR A 257 14.73 -7.15 -19.20
C THR A 257 13.91 -8.44 -19.24
N ILE A 258 13.22 -8.78 -18.15
CA ILE A 258 12.23 -9.88 -18.08
C ILE A 258 10.99 -9.32 -17.36
N ASP A 259 9.89 -9.16 -18.09
CA ASP A 259 8.69 -8.48 -17.61
C ASP A 259 7.41 -9.22 -18.07
N GLY A 260 6.25 -8.71 -17.68
CA GLY A 260 4.98 -9.14 -18.25
C GLY A 260 4.86 -8.75 -19.73
N SER A 261 4.13 -9.51 -20.51
CA SER A 261 3.94 -9.26 -21.95
C SER A 261 3.34 -7.89 -22.27
N ASP A 262 2.51 -7.36 -21.38
CA ASP A 262 1.78 -6.09 -21.46
C ASP A 262 2.51 -4.91 -20.78
N ALA A 263 3.62 -5.15 -20.08
CA ALA A 263 4.40 -4.11 -19.40
C ALA A 263 4.95 -3.07 -20.41
N LYS A 264 4.84 -1.79 -20.07
CA LYS A 264 5.35 -0.66 -20.87
C LYS A 264 6.38 0.18 -20.12
N ASP A 265 6.38 0.12 -18.81
CA ASP A 265 7.22 0.83 -17.86
C ASP A 265 8.31 -0.09 -17.30
N LEU A 266 9.29 -0.41 -18.17
CA LEU A 266 10.39 -1.32 -17.84
C LEU A 266 11.39 -0.58 -16.94
N ASP A 267 11.24 -0.78 -15.61
CA ASP A 267 12.06 -0.14 -14.58
C ASP A 267 13.46 -0.72 -14.48
N ASP A 268 13.60 -2.04 -14.67
CA ASP A 268 14.80 -2.80 -14.36
C ASP A 268 15.29 -3.67 -15.53
N ALA A 269 16.60 -3.77 -15.62
CA ALA A 269 17.32 -4.69 -16.51
C ALA A 269 18.44 -5.35 -15.73
N ILE A 270 18.86 -6.54 -16.16
CA ILE A 270 19.88 -7.33 -15.49
C ILE A 270 21.02 -7.72 -16.44
N SER A 271 22.21 -7.91 -15.86
CA SER A 271 23.34 -8.59 -16.49
C SER A 271 23.96 -9.57 -15.51
N ILE A 272 24.45 -10.70 -16.00
CA ILE A 272 25.06 -11.72 -15.16
C ILE A 272 26.27 -12.36 -15.83
N GLU A 273 27.32 -12.63 -15.03
CA GLU A 273 28.55 -13.26 -15.47
C GLU A 273 29.09 -14.15 -14.35
N LYS A 274 29.66 -15.31 -14.73
CA LYS A 274 30.44 -16.15 -13.81
C LYS A 274 31.90 -15.72 -13.87
N LEU A 275 32.46 -15.31 -12.74
CA LEU A 275 33.85 -14.88 -12.65
C LEU A 275 34.83 -16.07 -12.56
N ASN A 276 36.11 -15.83 -12.88
CA ASN A 276 37.14 -16.86 -12.81
C ASN A 276 37.39 -17.44 -11.39
N ASN A 277 37.01 -16.70 -10.34
CA ASN A 277 37.09 -17.14 -8.96
C ASN A 277 35.88 -17.97 -8.49
N GLY A 278 34.93 -18.25 -9.40
CA GLY A 278 33.71 -18.98 -9.11
C GLY A 278 32.53 -18.11 -8.64
N ASN A 279 32.77 -16.84 -8.28
CA ASN A 279 31.72 -15.91 -7.88
C ASN A 279 30.88 -15.47 -9.08
N TYR A 280 29.73 -14.86 -8.80
CA TYR A 280 28.84 -14.25 -9.79
C TYR A 280 29.02 -12.74 -9.78
N LYS A 281 29.11 -12.12 -10.95
CA LYS A 281 28.93 -10.67 -11.12
C LYS A 281 27.51 -10.45 -11.60
N LEU A 282 26.68 -9.85 -10.71
CA LEU A 282 25.30 -9.50 -11.02
C LEU A 282 25.20 -7.98 -11.14
N GLY A 283 24.73 -7.50 -12.29
CA GLY A 283 24.36 -6.11 -12.50
C GLY A 283 22.83 -5.97 -12.46
N VAL A 284 22.34 -5.07 -11.61
CA VAL A 284 20.93 -4.64 -11.56
C VAL A 284 20.92 -3.18 -11.99
N HIS A 285 20.32 -2.90 -13.16
CA HIS A 285 20.35 -1.63 -13.85
C HIS A 285 18.95 -1.00 -13.82
N ILE A 286 18.78 0.06 -13.05
CA ILE A 286 17.49 0.70 -12.83
C ILE A 286 17.40 2.02 -13.59
N ALA A 287 16.28 2.30 -14.24
CA ALA A 287 16.01 3.52 -14.96
C ALA A 287 16.36 4.78 -14.13
N ASP A 288 17.24 5.65 -14.62
CA ASP A 288 17.60 6.91 -13.93
C ASP A 288 16.52 7.99 -14.15
N VAL A 289 15.34 7.78 -13.55
CA VAL A 289 14.21 8.70 -13.63
C VAL A 289 14.58 10.08 -13.06
N THR A 290 15.50 10.13 -12.10
CA THR A 290 15.94 11.37 -11.45
C THR A 290 16.74 12.30 -12.36
N HIS A 291 17.19 11.82 -13.50
CA HIS A 291 17.77 12.68 -14.55
C HIS A 291 16.70 13.61 -15.14
N TYR A 292 15.49 13.13 -15.28
CA TYR A 292 14.36 13.85 -15.89
C TYR A 292 13.46 14.54 -14.86
N VAL A 293 13.33 13.95 -13.67
CA VAL A 293 12.44 14.45 -12.59
C VAL A 293 13.30 15.08 -11.48
N THR A 294 13.52 16.38 -11.59
CA THR A 294 14.33 17.14 -10.61
C THR A 294 13.53 17.53 -9.38
N GLU A 295 14.17 17.54 -8.19
CA GLU A 295 13.53 17.87 -6.91
C GLU A 295 12.85 19.24 -6.94
N GLY A 296 11.59 19.31 -6.51
CA GLY A 296 10.78 20.52 -6.41
C GLY A 296 10.26 21.06 -7.74
N ALA A 297 10.48 20.35 -8.85
CA ALA A 297 9.86 20.67 -10.14
C ALA A 297 8.38 20.18 -10.19
N PRO A 298 7.54 20.70 -11.11
CA PRO A 298 6.16 20.26 -11.24
C PRO A 298 5.97 18.76 -11.38
N LEU A 299 6.87 18.05 -12.08
CA LEU A 299 6.86 16.58 -12.19
C LEU A 299 7.10 15.91 -10.86
N ASP A 300 8.04 16.41 -10.06
CA ASP A 300 8.36 15.87 -8.74
C ASP A 300 7.24 16.09 -7.74
N ASP A 301 6.67 17.30 -7.69
CA ASP A 301 5.54 17.62 -6.82
C ASP A 301 4.34 16.71 -7.11
N GLU A 302 4.06 16.43 -8.39
CA GLU A 302 2.97 15.54 -8.79
C GLU A 302 3.30 14.08 -8.50
N ALA A 303 4.54 13.63 -8.73
CA ALA A 303 4.99 12.28 -8.42
C ALA A 303 4.88 12.00 -6.90
N LEU A 304 5.32 12.93 -6.04
CA LEU A 304 5.16 12.83 -4.59
C LEU A 304 3.68 12.80 -4.18
N LYS A 305 2.84 13.61 -4.81
CA LYS A 305 1.40 13.64 -4.54
C LYS A 305 0.74 12.32 -4.89
N ARG A 306 1.11 11.68 -6.01
CA ARG A 306 0.61 10.38 -6.43
C ARG A 306 1.21 9.24 -5.60
N GLY A 307 2.48 9.34 -5.23
CA GLY A 307 3.24 8.41 -4.41
C GLY A 307 3.59 7.08 -5.09
N THR A 308 2.66 6.55 -5.87
CA THR A 308 2.80 5.30 -6.63
C THR A 308 1.92 5.30 -7.88
N SER A 309 2.28 4.47 -8.88
CA SER A 309 1.34 4.08 -9.93
C SER A 309 0.31 3.11 -9.38
N VAL A 310 -0.91 3.11 -9.93
CA VAL A 310 -2.00 2.22 -9.53
C VAL A 310 -2.43 1.38 -10.72
N TYR A 311 -2.40 0.05 -10.56
CA TYR A 311 -2.69 -0.92 -11.62
C TYR A 311 -4.09 -1.52 -11.40
N LEU A 312 -5.09 -1.03 -12.14
CA LEU A 312 -6.49 -1.41 -12.01
C LEU A 312 -6.86 -2.38 -13.14
N VAL A 313 -6.60 -3.65 -12.97
CA VAL A 313 -6.88 -4.75 -13.93
C VAL A 313 -6.64 -4.38 -15.40
N ASP A 314 -7.45 -3.49 -15.97
CA ASP A 314 -7.42 -3.03 -17.37
C ASP A 314 -6.95 -1.57 -17.56
N THR A 315 -6.69 -0.87 -16.48
CA THR A 315 -6.34 0.57 -16.49
C THR A 315 -5.18 0.85 -15.55
N VAL A 316 -4.21 1.62 -16.02
CA VAL A 316 -3.08 2.08 -15.19
C VAL A 316 -3.21 3.58 -14.96
N ILE A 317 -3.19 4.00 -13.69
CA ILE A 317 -3.05 5.40 -13.29
C ILE A 317 -1.59 5.63 -12.94
N PRO A 318 -0.77 6.17 -13.85
CA PRO A 318 0.68 6.20 -13.66
C PRO A 318 1.11 7.34 -12.72
N MET A 319 2.21 7.11 -11.97
CA MET A 319 2.85 8.14 -11.15
C MET A 319 3.46 9.26 -12.01
N LEU A 320 4.02 8.92 -13.15
CA LEU A 320 4.63 9.84 -14.10
C LEU A 320 3.90 9.84 -15.44
N PRO A 321 3.90 10.97 -16.19
CA PRO A 321 3.30 11.01 -17.53
C PRO A 321 3.86 9.92 -18.46
N PRO A 322 3.04 9.34 -19.37
CA PRO A 322 3.45 8.24 -20.24
C PRO A 322 4.70 8.52 -21.11
N LYS A 323 4.97 9.78 -21.45
CA LYS A 323 6.22 10.15 -22.14
C LYS A 323 7.47 9.78 -21.34
N LEU A 324 7.37 9.81 -19.99
CA LEU A 324 8.46 9.37 -19.12
C LEU A 324 8.33 7.88 -18.84
N SER A 325 7.19 7.45 -18.26
CA SER A 325 7.03 6.07 -17.77
C SER A 325 7.15 5.02 -18.87
N ASN A 326 6.56 5.27 -20.03
CA ASN A 326 6.56 4.32 -21.14
C ASN A 326 7.56 4.71 -22.25
N GLY A 327 8.21 5.88 -22.13
CA GLY A 327 9.10 6.45 -23.14
C GLY A 327 10.55 6.53 -22.68
N VAL A 328 11.00 7.74 -22.33
CA VAL A 328 12.42 8.03 -22.11
C VAL A 328 13.04 7.33 -20.91
N CYS A 329 12.24 6.96 -19.89
CA CYS A 329 12.73 6.23 -18.74
C CYS A 329 12.69 4.71 -18.95
N SER A 330 11.71 4.18 -19.70
CA SER A 330 11.53 2.75 -19.89
C SER A 330 12.71 2.12 -20.65
N LEU A 331 13.24 0.99 -20.12
CA LEU A 331 14.44 0.32 -20.61
C LEU A 331 14.17 -0.54 -21.86
N HIS A 332 13.61 0.08 -22.90
CA HIS A 332 13.31 -0.59 -24.17
C HIS A 332 14.57 -1.19 -24.82
N PRO A 333 14.43 -2.32 -25.55
CA PRO A 333 15.55 -2.94 -26.26
C PRO A 333 16.06 -2.04 -27.39
N ASP A 334 17.37 -2.18 -27.69
CA ASP A 334 18.08 -1.52 -28.77
C ASP A 334 18.10 0.02 -28.71
N VAL A 335 17.84 0.59 -27.52
CA VAL A 335 17.87 2.04 -27.27
C VAL A 335 18.79 2.34 -26.10
N ASP A 336 19.60 3.38 -26.24
CA ASP A 336 20.44 3.86 -25.14
C ASP A 336 19.57 4.43 -24.02
N ARG A 337 19.83 4.02 -22.77
CA ARG A 337 19.10 4.48 -21.57
C ARG A 337 20.06 4.82 -20.45
N LEU A 338 19.73 5.89 -19.74
CA LEU A 338 20.43 6.26 -18.51
C LEU A 338 19.92 5.41 -17.36
N THR A 339 20.86 4.85 -16.60
CA THR A 339 20.53 3.99 -15.45
C THR A 339 21.38 4.33 -14.23
N LEU A 340 20.88 3.91 -13.07
CA LEU A 340 21.63 3.80 -11.84
C LEU A 340 21.79 2.30 -11.56
N SER A 341 23.02 1.81 -11.57
CA SER A 341 23.30 0.39 -11.51
C SER A 341 23.92 -0.02 -10.19
N CYS A 342 23.40 -1.07 -9.58
CA CYS A 342 24.01 -1.79 -8.48
C CYS A 342 24.70 -3.03 -9.06
N ILE A 343 26.04 -3.03 -9.07
CA ILE A 343 26.86 -4.12 -9.59
C ILE A 343 27.46 -4.85 -8.41
N MET A 344 27.13 -6.12 -8.25
CA MET A 344 27.47 -6.93 -7.07
C MET A 344 28.33 -8.12 -7.47
N GLU A 345 29.37 -8.41 -6.69
CA GLU A 345 30.06 -9.68 -6.68
C GLU A 345 29.47 -10.56 -5.56
N ILE A 346 28.95 -11.73 -5.94
CA ILE A 346 28.23 -12.66 -5.05
C ILE A 346 28.96 -13.98 -5.05
N ASP A 347 29.28 -14.50 -3.85
CA ASP A 347 29.95 -15.79 -3.70
C ASP A 347 28.98 -16.98 -3.94
N GLU A 348 29.53 -18.20 -3.96
CA GLU A 348 28.79 -19.44 -4.16
C GLU A 348 27.76 -19.74 -3.05
N LYS A 349 27.82 -19.00 -1.92
CA LYS A 349 26.83 -19.08 -0.82
C LYS A 349 25.79 -17.97 -0.89
N GLY A 350 25.79 -17.19 -1.96
CA GLY A 350 24.86 -16.08 -2.16
C GLY A 350 25.17 -14.83 -1.34
N LYS A 351 26.38 -14.70 -0.74
CA LYS A 351 26.77 -13.51 0.01
C LYS A 351 27.39 -12.48 -0.94
N VAL A 352 26.95 -11.23 -0.86
CA VAL A 352 27.60 -10.12 -1.54
C VAL A 352 28.94 -9.88 -0.86
N VAL A 353 30.03 -10.03 -1.62
CA VAL A 353 31.41 -9.86 -1.15
C VAL A 353 32.02 -8.54 -1.61
N GLY A 354 31.42 -7.90 -2.59
CA GLY A 354 31.77 -6.56 -3.08
C GLY A 354 30.62 -5.98 -3.91
N HIS A 355 30.50 -4.67 -3.93
CA HIS A 355 29.51 -4.00 -4.78
C HIS A 355 29.92 -2.57 -5.12
N GLU A 356 29.36 -2.07 -6.20
CA GLU A 356 29.48 -0.69 -6.64
C GLU A 356 28.13 -0.15 -7.11
N ILE A 357 27.80 1.08 -6.74
CA ILE A 357 26.64 1.79 -7.25
C ILE A 357 27.14 2.92 -8.14
N LYS A 358 26.76 2.90 -9.42
CA LYS A 358 27.27 3.80 -10.44
C LYS A 358 26.15 4.40 -11.29
N LYS A 359 26.36 5.63 -11.74
CA LYS A 359 25.61 6.19 -12.86
C LYS A 359 26.11 5.52 -14.14
N THR A 360 25.21 4.91 -14.91
CA THR A 360 25.57 4.12 -16.09
C THR A 360 24.76 4.52 -17.31
N VAL A 361 25.20 4.14 -18.48
CA VAL A 361 24.42 4.12 -19.71
C VAL A 361 24.41 2.69 -20.24
N ILE A 362 23.22 2.19 -20.55
CA ILE A 362 23.00 0.84 -21.05
C ILE A 362 22.30 0.85 -22.41
N ASN A 363 22.38 -0.27 -23.10
CA ASN A 363 21.57 -0.57 -24.29
C ASN A 363 21.06 -2.00 -24.11
N SER A 364 19.79 -2.17 -23.73
CA SER A 364 19.19 -3.48 -23.51
C SER A 364 19.18 -4.28 -24.82
N LYS A 365 19.67 -5.53 -24.79
CA LYS A 365 19.78 -6.38 -25.99
C LYS A 365 18.57 -7.27 -26.21
N ALA A 366 17.71 -7.42 -25.19
CA ALA A 366 16.49 -8.20 -25.28
C ALA A 366 15.45 -7.73 -24.29
N ARG A 367 14.19 -7.72 -24.73
CA ARG A 367 13.01 -7.71 -23.88
C ARG A 367 12.43 -9.11 -23.85
N LEU A 368 12.56 -9.78 -22.72
CA LEU A 368 12.02 -11.11 -22.51
C LEU A 368 10.70 -11.02 -21.73
N VAL A 369 9.87 -12.06 -21.84
CA VAL A 369 8.63 -12.16 -21.05
C VAL A 369 8.71 -13.33 -20.09
N TYR A 370 8.05 -13.20 -18.92
CA TYR A 370 8.08 -14.23 -17.87
C TYR A 370 7.68 -15.61 -18.38
N GLU A 371 6.68 -15.67 -19.24
CA GLU A 371 6.17 -16.92 -19.81
C GLU A 371 7.23 -17.62 -20.66
N ASP A 372 7.84 -16.90 -21.63
CA ASP A 372 8.87 -17.47 -22.53
C ASP A 372 10.07 -17.99 -21.74
N VAL A 373 10.58 -17.19 -20.79
CA VAL A 373 11.74 -17.56 -19.97
C VAL A 373 11.44 -18.77 -19.09
N SER A 374 10.24 -18.82 -18.49
CA SER A 374 9.83 -19.97 -17.69
C SER A 374 9.67 -21.23 -18.54
N ASP A 375 9.11 -21.11 -19.75
CA ASP A 375 8.98 -22.25 -20.67
C ASP A 375 10.33 -22.78 -21.17
N ILE A 376 11.32 -21.90 -21.31
CA ILE A 376 12.70 -22.31 -21.62
C ILE A 376 13.31 -23.10 -20.46
N LEU A 377 13.15 -22.64 -19.21
CA LEU A 377 13.86 -23.19 -18.06
C LEU A 377 13.15 -24.38 -17.41
N GLU A 378 11.81 -24.40 -17.42
CA GLU A 378 11.00 -25.45 -16.76
C GLU A 378 10.52 -26.52 -17.73
N ASN A 379 10.11 -26.12 -18.94
CA ASN A 379 9.45 -26.99 -19.91
C ASN A 379 10.35 -27.43 -21.07
N ASP A 380 11.60 -26.98 -21.07
CA ASP A 380 12.62 -27.32 -22.05
C ASP A 380 12.19 -27.02 -23.50
N ASN A 381 11.45 -25.93 -23.73
CA ASN A 381 10.87 -25.57 -25.03
C ASN A 381 11.93 -25.26 -26.08
N GLU A 382 12.12 -26.21 -27.04
CA GLU A 382 13.18 -26.14 -28.03
C GLU A 382 13.03 -24.95 -29.03
N GLU A 383 11.81 -24.59 -29.37
CA GLU A 383 11.55 -23.46 -30.27
C GLU A 383 12.00 -22.13 -29.63
N LEU A 384 11.62 -21.90 -28.37
CA LEU A 384 12.03 -20.73 -27.60
C LEU A 384 13.55 -20.74 -27.34
N LYS A 385 14.15 -21.89 -27.06
CA LYS A 385 15.61 -22.02 -26.92
C LYS A 385 16.34 -21.62 -28.20
N GLN A 386 15.82 -22.00 -29.35
CA GLN A 386 16.41 -21.60 -30.62
C GLN A 386 16.27 -20.11 -30.86
N LYS A 387 15.09 -19.55 -30.60
CA LYS A 387 14.80 -18.11 -30.69
C LYS A 387 15.73 -17.26 -29.81
N TYR A 388 15.95 -17.70 -28.58
CA TYR A 388 16.75 -17.00 -27.57
C TYR A 388 18.13 -17.62 -27.35
N SER A 389 18.68 -18.35 -28.35
CA SER A 389 19.95 -19.06 -28.22
C SER A 389 21.13 -18.19 -27.81
N TYR A 390 21.14 -16.91 -28.20
CA TYR A 390 22.20 -15.96 -27.87
C TYR A 390 22.25 -15.54 -26.40
N ILE A 391 21.20 -15.81 -25.62
CA ILE A 391 21.07 -15.43 -24.19
C ILE A 391 20.87 -16.63 -23.26
N LEU A 392 20.69 -17.82 -23.80
CA LEU A 392 20.31 -19.03 -23.07
C LEU A 392 21.24 -19.34 -21.89
N ASP A 393 22.57 -19.20 -22.08
CA ASP A 393 23.54 -19.44 -21.01
C ASP A 393 23.38 -18.45 -19.85
N LYS A 394 22.99 -17.19 -20.15
CA LYS A 394 22.74 -16.18 -19.13
C LYS A 394 21.46 -16.50 -18.34
N LEU A 395 20.41 -16.99 -19.00
CA LEU A 395 19.18 -17.42 -18.33
C LEU A 395 19.43 -18.59 -17.37
N LYS A 396 20.20 -19.60 -17.79
CA LYS A 396 20.60 -20.72 -16.92
C LYS A 396 21.44 -20.25 -15.75
N LEU A 397 22.38 -19.34 -15.96
CA LEU A 397 23.20 -18.76 -14.91
C LEU A 397 22.36 -17.93 -13.93
N SER A 398 21.34 -17.22 -14.42
CA SER A 398 20.38 -16.48 -13.59
C SER A 398 19.56 -17.41 -12.71
N GLU A 399 19.10 -18.54 -13.25
CA GLU A 399 18.40 -19.56 -12.48
C GLU A 399 19.30 -20.16 -11.38
N GLU A 400 20.56 -20.49 -11.71
CA GLU A 400 21.54 -21.01 -10.75
C GLU A 400 21.73 -20.04 -9.58
N LEU A 401 21.98 -18.75 -9.86
CA LEU A 401 22.16 -17.75 -8.81
C LEU A 401 20.88 -17.50 -8.03
N ALA A 402 19.73 -17.42 -8.67
CA ALA A 402 18.45 -17.24 -7.99
C ALA A 402 18.17 -18.35 -6.97
N LYS A 403 18.43 -19.62 -7.33
CA LYS A 403 18.31 -20.75 -6.41
C LYS A 403 19.23 -20.62 -5.18
N ILE A 404 20.46 -20.15 -5.37
CA ILE A 404 21.40 -19.89 -4.27
C ILE A 404 20.88 -18.79 -3.34
N LEU A 405 20.38 -17.68 -3.91
CA LEU A 405 19.84 -16.56 -3.15
C LEU A 405 18.57 -16.96 -2.37
N THR A 406 17.66 -17.68 -3.01
CA THR A 406 16.46 -18.25 -2.36
C THR A 406 16.84 -19.16 -1.18
N ALA A 407 17.80 -20.08 -1.38
CA ALA A 407 18.27 -20.97 -0.31
C ALA A 407 18.85 -20.18 0.86
N ARG A 408 19.66 -19.16 0.62
CA ARG A 408 20.20 -18.28 1.65
C ARG A 408 19.09 -17.49 2.38
N ARG A 409 18.12 -16.94 1.66
CA ARG A 409 16.98 -16.21 2.22
C ARG A 409 16.14 -17.14 3.11
N ASN A 410 15.88 -18.35 2.68
CA ASN A 410 15.16 -19.37 3.46
C ASN A 410 15.93 -19.78 4.72
N GLN A 411 17.26 -19.95 4.63
CA GLN A 411 18.10 -20.27 5.80
C GLN A 411 18.04 -19.17 6.87
N ARG A 412 17.90 -17.91 6.46
CA ARG A 412 17.76 -16.74 7.32
C ARG A 412 16.39 -16.67 8.02
N GLY A 413 15.37 -17.32 7.47
CA GLY A 413 14.04 -17.37 8.03
C GLY A 413 13.03 -16.45 7.31
N ALA A 414 13.29 -16.08 6.07
CA ALA A 414 12.32 -15.31 5.28
C ALA A 414 11.05 -16.15 5.06
N MET A 415 9.90 -15.54 5.26
CA MET A 415 8.60 -16.15 5.02
C MET A 415 8.19 -15.93 3.57
N ASP A 416 7.83 -16.98 2.88
CA ASP A 416 7.22 -16.91 1.56
C ASP A 416 5.75 -17.31 1.69
N PHE A 417 4.86 -16.34 1.60
CA PHE A 417 3.42 -16.57 1.57
C PHE A 417 3.00 -16.72 0.12
N ASP A 418 2.86 -17.95 -0.33
CA ASP A 418 2.42 -18.26 -1.69
C ASP A 418 0.88 -18.30 -1.76
N PHE A 419 0.24 -17.14 -1.52
CA PHE A 419 -1.20 -17.03 -1.74
C PHE A 419 -1.51 -16.95 -3.22
N PRO A 420 -2.54 -17.66 -3.69
CA PRO A 420 -2.96 -17.60 -5.08
C PRO A 420 -3.43 -16.19 -5.43
N GLU A 421 -2.79 -15.58 -6.41
CA GLU A 421 -3.25 -14.33 -7.01
C GLU A 421 -4.17 -14.64 -8.19
N SER A 422 -5.14 -13.77 -8.46
CA SER A 422 -6.03 -13.88 -9.61
C SER A 422 -5.50 -13.12 -10.81
N LYS A 423 -5.50 -13.74 -12.00
CA LYS A 423 -5.34 -13.04 -13.27
C LYS A 423 -6.71 -12.98 -13.96
N ILE A 424 -7.25 -11.78 -14.08
CA ILE A 424 -8.54 -11.52 -14.71
C ILE A 424 -8.31 -11.31 -16.19
N LEU A 425 -8.91 -12.18 -17.02
CA LEU A 425 -8.85 -12.09 -18.47
C LEU A 425 -10.04 -11.30 -19.00
N MET A 426 -9.77 -10.39 -19.94
CA MET A 426 -10.79 -9.51 -20.51
C MET A 426 -10.76 -9.56 -22.04
N ASP A 427 -11.92 -9.38 -22.67
CA ASP A 427 -12.03 -9.21 -24.11
C ASP A 427 -11.68 -7.77 -24.53
N GLU A 428 -11.56 -7.53 -25.84
CA GLU A 428 -11.32 -6.20 -26.41
C GLU A 428 -12.43 -5.18 -26.07
N ALA A 429 -13.62 -5.67 -25.76
CA ALA A 429 -14.71 -4.84 -25.31
C ALA A 429 -14.66 -4.54 -23.80
N GLY A 430 -13.69 -5.06 -23.06
CA GLY A 430 -13.51 -4.87 -21.61
C GLY A 430 -14.53 -5.66 -20.76
N ASN A 431 -15.05 -6.80 -21.23
CA ASN A 431 -15.82 -7.72 -20.40
C ASN A 431 -14.89 -8.80 -19.85
N VAL A 432 -15.15 -9.24 -18.64
CA VAL A 432 -14.40 -10.35 -18.06
C VAL A 432 -14.79 -11.65 -18.75
N THR A 433 -13.81 -12.33 -19.33
CA THR A 433 -13.99 -13.61 -20.03
C THR A 433 -13.69 -14.80 -19.15
N ASP A 434 -12.66 -14.67 -18.28
CA ASP A 434 -12.27 -15.73 -17.35
C ASP A 434 -11.48 -15.16 -16.18
N ILE A 435 -11.39 -15.93 -15.09
CA ILE A 435 -10.56 -15.63 -13.93
C ILE A 435 -9.73 -16.88 -13.65
N ILE A 436 -8.42 -16.75 -13.79
CA ILE A 436 -7.48 -17.86 -13.61
C ILE A 436 -6.53 -17.56 -12.45
N LYS A 437 -6.02 -18.62 -11.82
CA LYS A 437 -4.95 -18.50 -10.83
C LYS A 437 -3.66 -18.09 -11.54
N TYR A 438 -2.99 -17.04 -11.01
CA TYR A 438 -1.67 -16.64 -11.46
C TYR A 438 -0.59 -17.43 -10.72
N ASP A 439 0.21 -18.17 -11.46
CA ASP A 439 1.31 -18.95 -10.88
C ASP A 439 2.64 -18.19 -10.99
N ARG A 440 3.32 -18.03 -9.86
CA ARG A 440 4.69 -17.48 -9.80
C ARG A 440 5.68 -18.54 -10.27
N ARG A 441 6.12 -18.40 -11.52
CA ARG A 441 7.05 -19.33 -12.17
C ARG A 441 8.51 -18.93 -11.93
N ILE A 442 9.47 -19.74 -12.45
CA ILE A 442 10.90 -19.53 -12.23
C ILE A 442 11.40 -18.15 -12.68
N ALA A 443 10.90 -17.62 -13.79
CA ALA A 443 11.31 -16.30 -14.28
C ALA A 443 10.95 -15.16 -13.32
N ASN A 444 9.75 -15.23 -12.70
CA ASN A 444 9.34 -14.27 -11.68
C ASN A 444 10.28 -14.34 -10.46
N ARG A 445 10.62 -15.56 -10.01
CA ARG A 445 11.51 -15.78 -8.87
C ARG A 445 12.93 -15.25 -9.12
N ILE A 446 13.44 -15.41 -10.34
CA ILE A 446 14.76 -14.88 -10.73
C ILE A 446 14.81 -13.36 -10.53
N ILE A 447 13.86 -12.65 -11.15
CA ILE A 447 13.82 -11.18 -11.05
C ILE A 447 13.59 -10.74 -9.61
N GLU A 448 12.68 -11.38 -8.90
CA GLU A 448 12.43 -11.08 -7.48
C GLU A 448 13.70 -11.20 -6.63
N GLU A 449 14.43 -12.31 -6.70
CA GLU A 449 15.66 -12.50 -5.90
C GLU A 449 16.74 -11.48 -6.25
N PHE A 450 16.85 -11.09 -7.54
CA PHE A 450 17.82 -10.10 -7.97
C PHE A 450 17.45 -8.69 -7.50
N MET A 451 16.16 -8.35 -7.51
CA MET A 451 15.67 -7.09 -6.95
C MET A 451 15.80 -7.06 -5.42
N LEU A 452 15.51 -8.16 -4.73
CA LEU A 452 15.67 -8.27 -3.29
C LEU A 452 17.13 -8.05 -2.86
N ILE A 453 18.10 -8.71 -3.49
CA ILE A 453 19.50 -8.58 -3.11
C ILE A 453 20.05 -7.18 -3.43
N ALA A 454 19.60 -6.54 -4.52
CA ALA A 454 19.96 -5.16 -4.83
C ALA A 454 19.39 -4.19 -3.80
N ASN A 455 18.11 -4.33 -3.44
CA ASN A 455 17.44 -3.53 -2.42
C ASN A 455 18.13 -3.66 -1.06
N GLU A 456 18.50 -4.88 -0.62
CA GLU A 456 19.25 -5.13 0.61
C GLU A 456 20.64 -4.46 0.58
N THR A 457 21.37 -4.61 -0.53
CA THR A 457 22.74 -4.07 -0.70
C THR A 457 22.74 -2.55 -0.64
N VAL A 458 21.81 -1.91 -1.33
CA VAL A 458 21.67 -0.45 -1.30
C VAL A 458 21.28 0.03 0.11
N ALA A 459 20.32 -0.63 0.75
CA ALA A 459 19.88 -0.26 2.09
C ALA A 459 21.02 -0.36 3.13
N GLU A 460 21.79 -1.43 3.08
CA GLU A 460 22.93 -1.65 3.98
C GLU A 460 24.02 -0.58 3.81
N GLN A 461 24.38 -0.22 2.58
CA GLN A 461 25.37 0.82 2.31
C GLN A 461 24.95 2.16 2.92
N PHE A 462 23.71 2.61 2.71
CA PHE A 462 23.23 3.92 3.18
C PHE A 462 22.95 3.94 4.67
N PHE A 463 22.62 2.81 5.28
CA PHE A 463 22.53 2.67 6.73
C PHE A 463 23.90 2.91 7.40
N TRP A 464 24.95 2.26 6.93
CA TRP A 464 26.29 2.43 7.48
C TRP A 464 26.92 3.79 7.18
N ALA A 465 26.55 4.40 6.05
CA ALA A 465 26.94 5.76 5.70
C ALA A 465 26.26 6.83 6.57
N GLN A 466 25.22 6.47 7.35
CA GLN A 466 24.42 7.37 8.20
C GLN A 466 23.82 8.57 7.43
N ILE A 467 23.48 8.37 6.17
CA ILE A 467 22.82 9.35 5.31
C ILE A 467 21.31 9.17 5.50
N PRO A 468 20.51 10.27 5.65
CA PRO A 468 19.06 10.18 5.67
C PRO A 468 18.52 9.45 4.43
N PHE A 469 17.71 8.41 4.64
CA PHE A 469 17.29 7.51 3.58
C PHE A 469 15.85 7.03 3.80
N VAL A 470 15.17 6.57 2.75
CA VAL A 470 13.85 5.95 2.87
C VAL A 470 14.02 4.44 2.93
N TYR A 471 13.62 3.83 4.04
CA TYR A 471 13.65 2.38 4.21
C TYR A 471 12.26 1.78 4.02
N ARG A 472 12.19 0.53 3.59
CA ARG A 472 10.99 -0.29 3.61
C ARG A 472 11.08 -1.19 4.85
N VAL A 473 10.23 -0.93 5.83
CA VAL A 473 10.26 -1.60 7.11
C VAL A 473 9.04 -2.49 7.30
N HIS A 474 9.26 -3.64 7.92
CA HIS A 474 8.21 -4.51 8.41
C HIS A 474 8.56 -4.86 9.86
N GLU A 475 7.87 -4.22 10.77
CA GLU A 475 8.16 -4.33 12.20
C GLU A 475 7.78 -5.70 12.75
N ASN A 476 8.33 -6.05 13.93
CA ASN A 476 7.93 -7.25 14.64
C ASN A 476 6.42 -7.25 14.92
N PRO A 477 5.78 -8.42 14.89
CA PRO A 477 4.35 -8.53 15.18
C PRO A 477 4.04 -8.13 16.62
N ASP A 478 2.78 -7.77 16.86
CA ASP A 478 2.28 -7.48 18.21
C ASP A 478 2.28 -8.76 19.07
N PRO A 479 2.94 -8.75 20.24
CA PRO A 479 2.97 -9.92 21.13
C PRO A 479 1.59 -10.44 21.54
N GLU A 480 0.59 -9.58 21.72
CA GLU A 480 -0.78 -10.02 22.05
C GLU A 480 -1.39 -10.82 20.90
N LYS A 481 -1.25 -10.34 19.66
CA LYS A 481 -1.73 -11.06 18.47
C LYS A 481 -1.03 -12.40 18.29
N ILE A 482 0.29 -12.45 18.55
CA ILE A 482 1.02 -13.71 18.50
C ILE A 482 0.58 -14.68 19.60
N ARG A 483 0.30 -14.19 20.82
CA ARG A 483 -0.26 -15.04 21.88
C ARG A 483 -1.60 -15.65 21.50
N ASP A 484 -2.49 -14.87 20.88
CA ASP A 484 -3.78 -15.37 20.42
C ASP A 484 -3.61 -16.36 19.25
N PHE A 485 -2.68 -16.07 18.33
CA PHE A 485 -2.32 -16.99 17.26
C PHE A 485 -1.74 -18.33 17.79
N VAL A 486 -0.85 -18.28 18.78
CA VAL A 486 -0.29 -19.49 19.43
C VAL A 486 -1.37 -20.35 20.10
N LYS A 487 -2.33 -19.72 20.78
CA LYS A 487 -3.48 -20.45 21.35
C LYS A 487 -4.29 -21.15 20.26
N PHE A 488 -4.53 -20.44 19.17
CA PHE A 488 -5.30 -20.99 18.04
C PHE A 488 -4.60 -22.19 17.41
N ILE A 489 -3.30 -22.10 17.02
CA ILE A 489 -2.59 -23.22 16.41
C ILE A 489 -2.41 -24.39 17.36
N GLY A 490 -2.39 -24.14 18.68
CA GLY A 490 -2.37 -25.18 19.72
C GLY A 490 -3.57 -26.14 19.66
N ALA A 491 -4.74 -25.64 19.21
CA ALA A 491 -5.92 -26.49 19.00
C ALA A 491 -5.74 -27.50 17.86
N PHE A 492 -4.81 -27.25 16.95
CA PHE A 492 -4.44 -28.16 15.85
C PHE A 492 -3.19 -28.99 16.16
N GLY A 493 -2.61 -28.84 17.35
CA GLY A 493 -1.42 -29.57 17.77
C GLY A 493 -0.09 -28.93 17.35
N TYR A 494 -0.11 -27.75 16.77
CA TYR A 494 1.10 -27.00 16.41
C TYR A 494 1.59 -26.12 17.54
N THR A 495 2.89 -25.88 17.61
CA THR A 495 3.52 -25.04 18.66
C THR A 495 4.59 -24.16 18.04
N LEU A 496 4.68 -22.92 18.48
CA LEU A 496 5.82 -22.04 18.19
C LEU A 496 6.85 -22.16 19.31
N LYS A 497 8.14 -22.18 18.94
CA LYS A 497 9.26 -22.19 19.89
C LYS A 497 9.82 -20.77 20.03
N GLY A 498 10.39 -20.47 21.18
CA GLY A 498 11.03 -19.18 21.45
C GLY A 498 10.20 -18.25 22.31
N ASP A 499 10.70 -17.02 22.45
CA ASP A 499 10.03 -15.97 23.22
C ASP A 499 8.95 -15.30 22.34
N ILE A 500 7.73 -15.25 22.85
CA ILE A 500 6.59 -14.63 22.14
C ILE A 500 6.77 -13.10 22.06
N GLU A 501 7.46 -12.50 23.02
CA GLU A 501 7.71 -11.05 23.03
C GLU A 501 8.71 -10.62 21.94
N GLU A 502 9.64 -11.54 21.56
CA GLU A 502 10.64 -11.30 20.52
C GLU A 502 10.73 -12.49 19.55
N ILE A 503 9.57 -12.86 18.95
CA ILE A 503 9.52 -14.00 18.05
C ILE A 503 10.41 -13.79 16.82
N HIS A 504 11.22 -14.79 16.51
CA HIS A 504 12.08 -14.75 15.32
C HIS A 504 11.31 -15.21 14.07
N PRO A 505 11.44 -14.55 12.89
CA PRO A 505 10.74 -14.93 11.66
C PRO A 505 10.87 -16.43 11.30
N LYS A 506 12.02 -17.01 11.60
CA LYS A 506 12.32 -18.43 11.32
C LYS A 506 11.35 -19.41 12.01
N GLU A 507 10.80 -19.05 13.16
CA GLU A 507 9.85 -19.93 13.85
C GLU A 507 8.49 -19.95 13.13
N LEU A 508 8.07 -18.79 12.60
CA LEU A 508 6.88 -18.72 11.76
C LEU A 508 7.10 -19.42 10.39
N GLN A 509 8.29 -19.24 9.81
CA GLN A 509 8.67 -19.94 8.58
C GLN A 509 8.62 -21.47 8.74
N LYS A 510 9.13 -22.00 9.86
CA LYS A 510 9.04 -23.46 10.13
C LYS A 510 7.60 -23.92 10.21
N LEU A 511 6.75 -23.16 10.90
CA LEU A 511 5.32 -23.49 10.98
C LEU A 511 4.70 -23.52 9.58
N LEU A 512 5.01 -22.55 8.70
CA LEU A 512 4.54 -22.59 7.30
C LEU A 512 4.97 -23.88 6.59
N GLY A 513 6.23 -24.32 6.77
CA GLY A 513 6.69 -25.59 6.22
C GLY A 513 6.00 -26.82 6.84
N ASP A 514 5.70 -26.79 8.14
CA ASP A 514 5.03 -27.90 8.83
C ASP A 514 3.56 -28.06 8.41
N ILE A 515 2.89 -26.98 7.96
CA ILE A 515 1.48 -26.99 7.53
C ILE A 515 1.30 -27.13 6.01
N GLU A 516 2.38 -27.08 5.24
CA GLU A 516 2.33 -27.18 3.78
C GLU A 516 1.60 -28.44 3.32
N ASN A 517 0.67 -28.30 2.39
CA ASN A 517 -0.21 -29.36 1.87
C ASN A 517 -1.13 -30.03 2.93
N THR A 518 -1.29 -29.44 4.11
CA THR A 518 -2.28 -29.88 5.10
C THR A 518 -3.64 -29.18 4.90
N LYS A 519 -4.69 -29.68 5.54
CA LYS A 519 -6.02 -29.02 5.50
C LYS A 519 -6.03 -27.69 6.24
N GLU A 520 -5.14 -27.53 7.22
CA GLU A 520 -5.01 -26.39 8.08
C GLU A 520 -4.17 -25.25 7.47
N GLU A 521 -3.48 -25.53 6.36
CA GLU A 521 -2.57 -24.58 5.70
C GLU A 521 -3.21 -23.21 5.46
N LEU A 522 -4.38 -23.19 4.82
CA LEU A 522 -5.06 -21.94 4.47
C LEU A 522 -5.41 -21.12 5.73
N VAL A 523 -5.98 -21.77 6.73
CA VAL A 523 -6.43 -21.06 7.95
C VAL A 523 -5.25 -20.56 8.77
N ILE A 524 -4.22 -21.37 8.96
CA ILE A 524 -3.06 -20.99 9.77
C ILE A 524 -2.27 -19.91 9.07
N SER A 525 -2.03 -20.00 7.76
CA SER A 525 -1.34 -18.98 6.96
C SER A 525 -2.10 -17.65 6.96
N THR A 526 -3.42 -17.69 6.78
CA THR A 526 -4.27 -16.48 6.82
C THR A 526 -4.22 -15.80 8.19
N LEU A 527 -4.36 -16.54 9.28
CA LEU A 527 -4.31 -15.98 10.62
C LEU A 527 -2.90 -15.52 11.02
N MET A 528 -1.87 -16.23 10.57
CA MET A 528 -0.48 -15.79 10.71
C MET A 528 -0.30 -14.42 10.06
N LEU A 529 -0.70 -14.26 8.79
CA LEU A 529 -0.59 -12.99 8.07
C LEU A 529 -1.32 -11.86 8.78
N ARG A 530 -2.54 -12.12 9.30
CA ARG A 530 -3.33 -11.14 10.07
C ARG A 530 -2.69 -10.77 11.42
N SER A 531 -1.83 -11.63 11.95
CA SER A 531 -1.09 -11.38 13.19
C SER A 531 0.15 -10.52 12.98
N LEU A 532 0.63 -10.43 11.73
CA LEU A 532 1.76 -9.58 11.35
C LEU A 532 1.32 -8.12 11.19
N LYS A 533 2.28 -7.20 11.30
CA LYS A 533 2.09 -5.79 10.94
C LYS A 533 2.15 -5.62 9.42
N GLN A 534 1.64 -4.50 8.93
CA GLN A 534 1.80 -4.14 7.52
C GLN A 534 3.15 -3.46 7.30
N ALA A 535 3.85 -3.78 6.21
CA ALA A 535 5.06 -3.08 5.83
C ALA A 535 4.77 -1.63 5.44
N ARG A 536 5.70 -0.72 5.72
CA ARG A 536 5.58 0.72 5.45
C ARG A 536 6.92 1.35 5.08
N TYR A 537 6.90 2.55 4.56
CA TYR A 537 8.11 3.34 4.40
C TYR A 537 8.43 4.12 5.68
N SER A 538 9.73 4.26 6.00
CA SER A 538 10.19 4.91 7.21
C SER A 538 11.57 5.56 7.02
N PRO A 539 11.85 6.71 7.66
CA PRO A 539 13.19 7.26 7.73
C PRO A 539 14.11 6.47 8.66
N ILE A 540 13.54 5.59 9.49
CA ILE A 540 14.26 4.78 10.49
C ILE A 540 14.27 3.33 10.01
N CYS A 541 15.46 2.72 9.92
CA CYS A 541 15.63 1.32 9.56
C CYS A 541 15.39 0.44 10.78
N THR A 542 14.24 -0.25 10.83
CA THR A 542 13.93 -1.26 11.86
C THR A 542 14.06 -2.70 11.35
N GLY A 543 14.46 -2.87 10.08
CA GLY A 543 14.50 -4.16 9.40
C GLY A 543 13.16 -4.54 8.75
N HIS A 544 13.14 -5.70 8.12
CA HIS A 544 11.96 -6.24 7.45
C HIS A 544 11.67 -7.66 7.92
N PHE A 545 10.74 -7.81 8.86
CA PHE A 545 10.42 -9.07 9.54
C PHE A 545 10.10 -10.20 8.55
N GLY A 546 9.17 -9.96 7.60
CA GLY A 546 8.76 -10.99 6.63
C GLY A 546 9.91 -11.51 5.74
N LEU A 547 10.85 -10.64 5.35
CA LEU A 547 12.04 -11.00 4.58
C LEU A 547 13.20 -11.47 5.47
N ALA A 548 13.07 -11.42 6.78
CA ALA A 548 14.15 -11.61 7.74
C ALA A 548 15.40 -10.78 7.38
N ALA A 549 15.20 -9.57 6.82
CA ALA A 549 16.26 -8.67 6.38
C ALA A 549 16.55 -7.58 7.42
N LYS A 550 17.83 -7.37 7.74
CA LYS A 550 18.23 -6.31 8.68
C LYS A 550 18.14 -4.92 8.08
N TYR A 551 18.42 -4.80 6.78
CA TYR A 551 18.40 -3.57 6.03
C TYR A 551 17.57 -3.82 4.78
N TYR A 552 16.58 -2.97 4.50
CA TYR A 552 15.78 -3.11 3.30
C TYR A 552 15.24 -1.76 2.85
N THR A 553 15.25 -1.54 1.57
CA THR A 553 14.66 -0.38 0.89
C THR A 553 14.02 -0.83 -0.42
N HIS A 554 13.31 0.07 -1.07
CA HIS A 554 12.88 -0.11 -2.44
C HIS A 554 13.72 0.81 -3.36
N PHE A 555 14.57 0.21 -4.19
CA PHE A 555 15.48 0.89 -5.11
C PHE A 555 15.11 0.65 -6.58
N THR A 556 14.39 -0.41 -6.85
CA THR A 556 14.34 -1.05 -8.17
C THR A 556 13.19 -0.58 -9.08
N SER A 557 12.32 0.37 -8.65
CA SER A 557 11.16 0.78 -9.45
C SER A 557 10.83 2.29 -9.35
N PRO A 558 11.73 3.20 -9.75
CA PRO A 558 11.52 4.65 -9.63
C PRO A 558 10.49 5.22 -10.63
N ILE A 559 10.13 4.50 -11.69
CA ILE A 559 9.07 4.93 -12.62
C ILE A 559 7.71 4.91 -11.93
N ARG A 560 7.48 3.92 -11.05
CA ARG A 560 6.18 3.67 -10.45
C ARG A 560 6.12 3.84 -8.93
N ARG A 561 7.25 4.07 -8.23
CA ARG A 561 7.29 4.29 -6.78
C ARG A 561 8.12 5.52 -6.42
N TYR A 562 7.52 6.47 -5.70
CA TYR A 562 8.22 7.70 -5.29
C TYR A 562 9.37 7.48 -4.30
N PRO A 563 9.31 6.55 -3.34
CA PRO A 563 10.45 6.25 -2.46
C PRO A 563 11.72 5.90 -3.25
N ASP A 564 11.61 5.06 -4.26
CA ASP A 564 12.71 4.68 -5.14
C ASP A 564 13.28 5.91 -5.87
N LEU A 565 12.41 6.75 -6.41
CA LEU A 565 12.81 8.02 -7.04
C LEU A 565 13.57 8.91 -6.04
N GLN A 566 13.09 9.02 -4.80
CA GLN A 566 13.73 9.86 -3.79
C GLN A 566 15.10 9.32 -3.38
N ILE A 567 15.26 8.00 -3.18
CA ILE A 567 16.57 7.44 -2.81
C ILE A 567 17.57 7.51 -3.97
N HIS A 568 17.11 7.39 -5.22
CA HIS A 568 17.99 7.59 -6.39
C HIS A 568 18.65 8.98 -6.38
N ARG A 569 17.94 10.04 -5.98
CA ARG A 569 18.52 11.38 -5.82
C ARG A 569 19.61 11.40 -4.77
N ILE A 570 19.34 10.80 -3.60
CA ILE A 570 20.29 10.73 -2.49
C ILE A 570 21.53 9.94 -2.90
N ILE A 571 21.38 8.84 -3.61
CA ILE A 571 22.47 8.02 -4.14
C ILE A 571 23.33 8.85 -5.11
N LYS A 572 22.70 9.57 -6.05
CA LYS A 572 23.43 10.41 -7.02
C LYS A 572 24.16 11.55 -6.33
N GLU A 573 23.54 12.23 -5.38
CA GLU A 573 24.20 13.27 -4.58
C GLU A 573 25.40 12.74 -3.79
N THR A 574 25.34 11.47 -3.35
CA THR A 574 26.46 10.79 -2.70
C THR A 574 27.58 10.47 -3.68
N ILE A 575 27.26 9.95 -4.87
CA ILE A 575 28.24 9.67 -5.95
C ILE A 575 28.93 10.96 -6.39
N ASP A 576 28.18 12.06 -6.50
CA ASP A 576 28.68 13.36 -6.94
C ASP A 576 29.35 14.16 -5.81
N GLU A 577 29.50 13.59 -4.60
CA GLU A 577 30.08 14.21 -3.40
C GLU A 577 29.49 15.60 -3.07
N SER A 578 28.20 15.78 -3.39
CA SER A 578 27.51 17.07 -3.26
C SER A 578 26.79 17.24 -1.90
N LEU A 579 26.77 16.21 -1.05
CA LEU A 579 26.16 16.25 0.27
C LEU A 579 26.99 17.09 1.25
N ASN A 580 26.37 18.14 1.77
CA ASN A 580 26.92 18.93 2.86
C ASN A 580 25.94 18.93 4.06
N GLU A 581 26.37 19.43 5.22
CA GLU A 581 25.59 19.43 6.45
C GLU A 581 24.21 20.09 6.29
N LYS A 582 24.14 21.22 5.57
CA LYS A 582 22.87 21.91 5.28
C LYS A 582 21.93 21.04 4.44
N ARG A 583 22.48 20.33 3.44
CA ARG A 583 21.71 19.40 2.59
C ARG A 583 21.23 18.19 3.40
N LEU A 584 22.08 17.58 4.20
CA LEU A 584 21.74 16.46 5.07
C LEU A 584 20.59 16.82 6.04
N ASN A 585 20.61 18.01 6.65
CA ASN A 585 19.53 18.47 7.51
C ASN A 585 18.22 18.68 6.75
N ARG A 586 18.27 19.16 5.50
CA ARG A 586 17.08 19.27 4.64
C ARG A 586 16.54 17.89 4.21
N LEU A 587 17.44 16.95 3.91
CA LEU A 587 17.07 15.59 3.52
C LEU A 587 16.26 14.86 4.60
N LYS A 588 16.54 15.08 5.90
CA LYS A 588 15.75 14.48 6.99
C LYS A 588 14.26 14.77 6.84
N ALA A 589 13.89 16.04 6.63
CA ALA A 589 12.48 16.42 6.45
C ALA A 589 11.88 15.90 5.14
N ILE A 590 12.68 15.84 4.05
CA ILE A 590 12.24 15.31 2.75
C ILE A 590 11.96 13.81 2.87
N VAL A 591 12.85 13.06 3.48
CA VAL A 591 12.75 11.60 3.66
C VAL A 591 11.54 11.25 4.57
N GLU A 592 11.33 12.02 5.65
CA GLU A 592 10.16 11.85 6.52
C GLU A 592 8.86 12.05 5.74
N LYS A 593 8.74 13.17 5.02
CA LYS A 593 7.58 13.47 4.18
C LYS A 593 7.35 12.42 3.08
N ALA A 594 8.42 12.01 2.39
CA ALA A 594 8.34 10.99 1.35
C ALA A 594 7.87 9.65 1.91
N SER A 595 8.38 9.23 3.07
CA SER A 595 8.02 7.99 3.75
C SER A 595 6.54 7.97 4.15
N GLU A 596 6.06 9.05 4.79
CA GLU A 596 4.68 9.18 5.23
C GLU A 596 3.72 9.18 4.04
N GLN A 597 3.95 10.08 3.08
CA GLN A 597 3.08 10.23 1.91
C GLN A 597 3.01 8.95 1.09
N SER A 598 4.15 8.29 0.84
CA SER A 598 4.17 7.05 0.05
C SER A 598 3.46 5.90 0.75
N SER A 599 3.58 5.77 2.07
CA SER A 599 2.85 4.75 2.83
C SER A 599 1.33 4.96 2.81
N ILE A 600 0.89 6.21 2.79
CA ILE A 600 -0.55 6.53 2.66
C ILE A 600 -1.04 6.17 1.25
N ARG A 601 -0.32 6.62 0.21
CA ARG A 601 -0.73 6.40 -1.18
C ARG A 601 -0.68 4.94 -1.61
N GLU A 602 0.27 4.18 -1.10
CA GLU A 602 0.34 2.72 -1.31
C GLU A 602 -0.94 2.04 -0.79
N ARG A 603 -1.35 2.34 0.45
CA ARG A 603 -2.58 1.75 1.02
C ARG A 603 -3.85 2.15 0.27
N GLU A 604 -3.92 3.38 -0.23
CA GLU A 604 -5.04 3.83 -1.06
C GLU A 604 -5.04 3.13 -2.43
N ALA A 605 -3.86 2.90 -3.01
CA ALA A 605 -3.69 2.14 -4.25
C ALA A 605 -4.12 0.67 -4.06
N ASP A 606 -3.62 -0.01 -3.02
CA ASP A 606 -3.97 -1.40 -2.69
C ASP A 606 -5.49 -1.57 -2.49
N GLU A 607 -6.13 -0.62 -1.78
CA GLU A 607 -7.56 -0.64 -1.57
C GLU A 607 -8.34 -0.47 -2.87
N ALA A 608 -7.91 0.44 -3.75
CA ALA A 608 -8.55 0.65 -5.05
C ALA A 608 -8.36 -0.57 -5.96
N GLN A 609 -7.16 -1.16 -6.00
CA GLN A 609 -6.88 -2.39 -6.77
C GLN A 609 -7.80 -3.53 -6.33
N ARG A 610 -7.88 -3.79 -5.01
CA ARG A 610 -8.77 -4.81 -4.46
C ARG A 610 -10.23 -4.55 -4.82
N GLN A 611 -10.70 -3.31 -4.69
CA GLN A 611 -12.09 -2.95 -5.05
C GLN A 611 -12.40 -3.18 -6.52
N VAL A 612 -11.42 -2.95 -7.43
CA VAL A 612 -11.60 -3.22 -8.86
C VAL A 612 -11.55 -4.72 -9.14
N GLU A 613 -10.67 -5.47 -8.49
CA GLU A 613 -10.67 -6.94 -8.60
C GLU A 613 -12.01 -7.53 -8.14
N ASP A 614 -12.53 -7.11 -6.98
CA ASP A 614 -13.83 -7.54 -6.47
C ASP A 614 -14.98 -7.18 -7.42
N LEU A 615 -14.91 -5.99 -8.04
CA LEU A 615 -15.87 -5.57 -9.09
C LEU A 615 -15.83 -6.53 -10.28
N ARG A 616 -14.64 -6.82 -10.81
CA ARG A 616 -14.49 -7.71 -11.98
C ARG A 616 -14.90 -9.15 -11.66
N LYS A 617 -14.58 -9.62 -10.44
CA LYS A 617 -15.05 -10.93 -9.95
C LYS A 617 -16.59 -10.99 -9.86
N ALA A 618 -17.22 -9.93 -9.36
CA ALA A 618 -18.68 -9.84 -9.32
C ALA A 618 -19.31 -9.76 -10.73
N GLU A 619 -18.72 -9.01 -11.66
CA GLU A 619 -19.17 -8.95 -13.06
C GLU A 619 -19.12 -10.34 -13.72
N TYR A 620 -18.04 -11.09 -13.51
CA TYR A 620 -17.88 -12.47 -13.99
C TYR A 620 -18.97 -13.38 -13.41
N MET A 621 -19.10 -13.41 -12.09
CA MET A 621 -20.03 -14.29 -11.38
C MET A 621 -21.51 -13.99 -11.67
N LYS A 622 -21.85 -12.79 -12.13
CA LYS A 622 -23.21 -12.47 -12.55
C LYS A 622 -23.73 -13.36 -13.67
N ASN A 623 -22.84 -13.80 -14.57
CA ASN A 623 -23.19 -14.68 -15.68
C ASN A 623 -23.27 -16.16 -15.26
N HIS A 624 -22.84 -16.49 -14.02
CA HIS A 624 -22.76 -17.86 -13.49
C HIS A 624 -23.80 -18.11 -12.37
N ILE A 625 -24.81 -17.23 -12.24
CA ILE A 625 -25.88 -17.41 -11.25
C ILE A 625 -26.64 -18.71 -11.52
N GLY A 626 -26.77 -19.53 -10.48
CA GLY A 626 -27.44 -20.84 -10.56
C GLY A 626 -26.49 -22.01 -10.81
N GLU A 627 -25.22 -21.79 -11.13
CA GLU A 627 -24.21 -22.81 -11.29
C GLU A 627 -23.66 -23.30 -9.93
N GLU A 628 -23.17 -24.53 -9.91
CA GLU A 628 -22.63 -25.18 -8.73
C GLU A 628 -21.11 -25.33 -8.85
N TYR A 629 -20.42 -25.10 -7.72
CA TYR A 629 -18.95 -25.17 -7.64
C TYR A 629 -18.52 -25.85 -6.33
N GLU A 630 -17.38 -26.52 -6.34
CA GLU A 630 -16.63 -26.86 -5.12
C GLU A 630 -15.81 -25.64 -4.69
N GLY A 631 -15.91 -25.25 -3.42
CA GLY A 631 -15.11 -24.20 -2.82
C GLY A 631 -14.55 -24.61 -1.47
N VAL A 632 -13.70 -23.75 -0.92
CA VAL A 632 -13.07 -23.93 0.39
C VAL A 632 -13.50 -22.79 1.30
N ILE A 633 -13.88 -23.09 2.54
CA ILE A 633 -14.24 -22.05 3.52
C ILE A 633 -12.96 -21.26 3.86
N SER A 634 -12.91 -19.99 3.43
CA SER A 634 -11.78 -19.08 3.62
C SER A 634 -11.86 -18.29 4.94
N SER A 635 -13.08 -18.00 5.40
CA SER A 635 -13.29 -17.24 6.63
C SER A 635 -14.67 -17.52 7.23
N ILE A 636 -14.76 -17.43 8.57
CA ILE A 636 -16.01 -17.59 9.31
C ILE A 636 -16.23 -16.39 10.23
N THR A 637 -17.46 -15.89 10.24
CA THR A 637 -17.87 -14.70 10.98
C THR A 637 -19.19 -14.95 11.71
N SER A 638 -19.60 -14.02 12.59
CA SER A 638 -20.88 -14.08 13.31
C SER A 638 -22.11 -13.95 12.40
N PHE A 639 -21.96 -13.62 11.11
CA PHE A 639 -23.08 -13.44 10.17
C PHE A 639 -23.05 -14.44 9.01
N GLY A 640 -22.01 -15.28 8.90
CA GLY A 640 -21.90 -16.30 7.86
C GLY A 640 -20.47 -16.76 7.62
N MET A 641 -20.28 -17.56 6.59
CA MET A 641 -18.98 -18.04 6.16
C MET A 641 -18.68 -17.59 4.72
N PHE A 642 -17.44 -17.22 4.49
CA PHE A 642 -16.92 -16.94 3.16
C PHE A 642 -16.35 -18.21 2.56
N VAL A 643 -16.59 -18.39 1.27
CA VAL A 643 -16.13 -19.55 0.50
C VAL A 643 -15.37 -19.06 -0.71
N GLU A 644 -14.15 -19.52 -0.87
CA GLU A 644 -13.30 -19.21 -2.00
C GLU A 644 -13.35 -20.37 -3.02
N LEU A 645 -13.56 -20.02 -4.28
CA LEU A 645 -13.55 -20.96 -5.40
C LEU A 645 -12.12 -21.17 -5.92
N TYR A 646 -11.92 -22.18 -6.74
CA TYR A 646 -10.61 -22.49 -7.35
C TYR A 646 -10.01 -21.30 -8.15
N ASN A 647 -10.86 -20.44 -8.69
CA ASN A 647 -10.49 -19.22 -9.43
C ASN A 647 -10.35 -17.99 -8.56
N THR A 648 -10.20 -18.17 -7.24
CA THR A 648 -10.05 -17.10 -6.24
C THR A 648 -11.25 -16.16 -6.06
N VAL A 649 -12.39 -16.48 -6.64
CA VAL A 649 -13.63 -15.75 -6.34
C VAL A 649 -14.13 -16.14 -4.96
N GLU A 650 -14.36 -15.16 -4.10
CA GLU A 650 -14.91 -15.36 -2.77
C GLU A 650 -16.39 -14.96 -2.73
N GLY A 651 -17.23 -15.76 -2.09
CA GLY A 651 -18.65 -15.47 -1.89
C GLY A 651 -19.11 -15.78 -0.47
N LEU A 652 -20.18 -15.11 -0.05
CA LEU A 652 -20.74 -15.20 1.31
C LEU A 652 -21.93 -16.17 1.36
N ILE A 653 -21.86 -17.18 2.23
CA ILE A 653 -23.02 -17.93 2.69
C ILE A 653 -23.47 -17.33 4.02
N ARG A 654 -24.65 -16.69 4.03
CA ARG A 654 -25.21 -16.07 5.24
C ARG A 654 -25.76 -17.15 6.18
N LEU A 655 -25.63 -16.94 7.49
CA LEU A 655 -26.22 -17.88 8.49
C LEU A 655 -27.71 -18.14 8.25
N ASN A 656 -28.45 -17.11 7.85
CA ASN A 656 -29.88 -17.23 7.57
C ASN A 656 -30.22 -18.14 6.38
N ASN A 657 -29.24 -18.44 5.53
CA ASN A 657 -29.37 -19.34 4.37
C ASN A 657 -29.04 -20.81 4.73
N LEU A 658 -28.55 -21.06 5.95
CA LEU A 658 -28.34 -22.40 6.49
C LEU A 658 -29.62 -22.84 7.18
N SER A 659 -30.51 -23.52 6.45
CA SER A 659 -31.85 -23.85 6.91
C SER A 659 -31.96 -25.21 7.64
N ASP A 660 -30.86 -25.97 7.65
CA ASP A 660 -30.79 -27.33 8.20
C ASP A 660 -30.63 -27.36 9.75
N ASP A 661 -30.12 -26.25 10.37
CA ASP A 661 -29.95 -26.11 11.81
C ASP A 661 -29.79 -24.64 12.21
N TYR A 662 -29.76 -24.40 13.54
CA TYR A 662 -29.36 -23.13 14.14
C TYR A 662 -27.84 -23.17 14.39
N TYR A 663 -27.09 -22.33 13.67
CA TYR A 663 -25.63 -22.32 13.77
C TYR A 663 -25.15 -21.20 14.69
N ILE A 664 -24.27 -21.57 15.62
CA ILE A 664 -23.60 -20.66 16.57
C ILE A 664 -22.17 -20.47 16.15
N PHE A 665 -21.73 -19.22 16.12
CA PHE A 665 -20.33 -18.87 15.84
C PHE A 665 -19.49 -19.01 17.10
N ASP A 666 -18.50 -19.90 17.04
CA ASP A 666 -17.46 -20.03 18.04
C ASP A 666 -16.27 -19.16 17.61
N GLN A 667 -16.11 -18.04 18.31
CA GLN A 667 -15.05 -17.06 17.99
C GLN A 667 -13.66 -17.56 18.37
N GLU A 668 -13.52 -18.42 19.38
CA GLU A 668 -12.21 -18.93 19.83
C GLU A 668 -11.64 -19.95 18.85
N ASN A 669 -12.50 -20.78 18.27
CA ASN A 669 -12.11 -21.85 17.35
C ASN A 669 -12.37 -21.53 15.86
N TYR A 670 -12.90 -20.35 15.54
CA TYR A 670 -13.24 -19.92 14.16
C TYR A 670 -14.10 -20.96 13.41
N LEU A 671 -15.17 -21.46 14.05
CA LEU A 671 -16.08 -22.43 13.47
C LEU A 671 -17.55 -22.06 13.66
N LEU A 672 -18.40 -22.62 12.79
CA LEU A 672 -19.85 -22.64 12.99
C LEU A 672 -20.26 -24.01 13.52
N PHE A 673 -21.06 -24.04 14.57
CA PHE A 673 -21.55 -25.26 15.20
C PHE A 673 -23.08 -25.29 15.19
N GLY A 674 -23.64 -26.35 14.61
CA GLY A 674 -25.09 -26.61 14.60
C GLY A 674 -25.58 -27.10 15.96
N GLU A 675 -26.55 -26.43 16.52
CA GLU A 675 -27.07 -26.72 17.87
C GLU A 675 -27.67 -28.12 17.97
N HIS A 676 -28.43 -28.56 16.97
CA HIS A 676 -29.15 -29.85 16.98
C HIS A 676 -28.41 -30.94 16.23
N THR A 677 -27.96 -30.67 15.02
CA THR A 677 -27.29 -31.65 14.13
C THR A 677 -25.87 -31.96 14.55
N LYS A 678 -25.24 -31.09 15.37
CA LYS A 678 -23.82 -31.14 15.72
C LYS A 678 -22.87 -31.00 14.50
N LYS A 679 -23.42 -30.64 13.37
CA LYS A 679 -22.63 -30.37 12.16
C LYS A 679 -21.72 -29.16 12.41
N THR A 680 -20.48 -29.24 11.99
CA THR A 680 -19.51 -28.14 12.12
C THR A 680 -19.01 -27.72 10.75
N PHE A 681 -18.82 -26.43 10.57
CA PHE A 681 -18.07 -25.86 9.45
C PHE A 681 -16.81 -25.19 9.97
N LYS A 682 -15.68 -25.51 9.38
CA LYS A 682 -14.37 -24.98 9.77
C LYS A 682 -13.72 -24.33 8.56
N ILE A 683 -12.82 -23.36 8.82
CA ILE A 683 -11.97 -22.80 7.78
C ILE A 683 -11.12 -23.93 7.21
N GLY A 684 -11.00 -23.99 5.87
CA GLY A 684 -10.32 -25.08 5.13
C GLY A 684 -11.23 -26.24 4.73
N ASP A 685 -12.47 -26.32 5.23
CA ASP A 685 -13.40 -27.36 4.78
C ASP A 685 -13.81 -27.13 3.31
N LYS A 686 -13.83 -28.21 2.53
CA LYS A 686 -14.40 -28.21 1.18
C LYS A 686 -15.91 -28.35 1.24
N ILE A 687 -16.61 -27.52 0.51
CA ILE A 687 -18.08 -27.54 0.43
C ILE A 687 -18.54 -27.29 -1.01
N ASN A 688 -19.67 -27.91 -1.36
CA ASN A 688 -20.35 -27.59 -2.61
C ASN A 688 -21.29 -26.41 -2.39
N ILE A 689 -21.20 -25.44 -3.28
CA ILE A 689 -22.00 -24.22 -3.24
C ILE A 689 -22.71 -24.02 -4.57
N LYS A 690 -23.79 -23.28 -4.52
CA LYS A 690 -24.47 -22.75 -5.69
C LYS A 690 -24.45 -21.23 -5.63
N VAL A 691 -24.20 -20.58 -6.76
CA VAL A 691 -24.25 -19.12 -6.88
C VAL A 691 -25.71 -18.68 -6.80
N ASP A 692 -26.07 -17.99 -5.72
CA ASP A 692 -27.44 -17.53 -5.46
C ASP A 692 -27.70 -16.17 -6.11
N SER A 693 -26.88 -15.17 -5.77
CA SER A 693 -27.09 -13.81 -6.26
C SER A 693 -25.78 -13.01 -6.28
N VAL A 694 -25.73 -11.99 -7.13
CA VAL A 694 -24.58 -11.09 -7.25
C VAL A 694 -25.05 -9.64 -7.20
N ASN A 695 -24.38 -8.85 -6.37
CA ASN A 695 -24.60 -7.42 -6.25
C ASN A 695 -23.35 -6.65 -6.74
N ILE A 696 -23.33 -6.27 -8.02
CA ILE A 696 -22.19 -5.57 -8.62
C ILE A 696 -21.84 -4.26 -7.90
N PRO A 697 -22.79 -3.35 -7.61
CA PRO A 697 -22.46 -2.10 -6.91
C PRO A 697 -21.80 -2.30 -5.53
N LEU A 698 -22.20 -3.34 -4.79
CA LEU A 698 -21.59 -3.68 -3.51
C LEU A 698 -20.42 -4.64 -3.65
N ARG A 699 -20.15 -5.15 -4.86
CA ARG A 699 -19.09 -6.13 -5.15
C ARG A 699 -19.24 -7.40 -4.30
N GLU A 700 -20.49 -7.79 -4.04
CA GLU A 700 -20.82 -8.95 -3.21
C GLU A 700 -21.32 -10.11 -4.08
N VAL A 701 -20.75 -11.29 -3.87
CA VAL A 701 -21.23 -12.57 -4.41
C VAL A 701 -21.83 -13.36 -3.24
N ASN A 702 -23.07 -13.82 -3.39
CA ASN A 702 -23.72 -14.63 -2.37
C ASN A 702 -23.87 -16.07 -2.87
N PHE A 703 -23.54 -16.99 -1.99
CA PHE A 703 -23.65 -18.42 -2.23
C PHE A 703 -24.70 -19.04 -1.28
N VAL A 704 -25.19 -20.21 -1.67
CA VAL A 704 -25.95 -21.13 -0.82
C VAL A 704 -25.33 -22.51 -0.88
N LEU A 705 -25.60 -23.37 0.08
CA LEU A 705 -25.17 -24.76 -0.01
C LEU A 705 -25.91 -25.45 -1.19
N ALA A 706 -25.16 -26.22 -2.01
CA ALA A 706 -25.69 -27.01 -3.10
C ALA A 706 -26.35 -28.30 -2.60
#